data_d6909f4b2225cc3a76b7a31aae942715
#
_entry.id   d6909f4b2225cc3a76b7a31aae942715
#
_cell.length_a   1.000
_cell.length_b   1.000
_cell.length_c   1.000
_cell.angle_alpha   90.00
_cell.angle_beta   90.00
_cell.angle_gamma   90.00
#
_symmetry.space_group_name_H-M   'P 1'
#
loop_
_entity.id
_entity.type
_entity.pdbx_description
1 polymer ?
#
loop_
_entity_poly.entity_id
_entity_poly.type
_entity_poly.pdbx_seq_one_letter_code
_entity_poly.pdbx_strand_id
1 'polypeptide(L)'
;MSEQKIEILGARVHNLKNVDVTLPRYSLCVVTGLSGSGKSSLAFDTLYAEGQRRYIETFSAYARNFLDNLERPDVDKITGLSPVISIEQKTTNKNPRSTVGTVTEIYDFLRLLYARAGEAYSYVSGEPMVKYTEEKIVNMILDDYEGHKVYLLAPLIRNRKGHYKELFESTRRKGFLTVRVDGELREITSGMKLDRYKNHDIEVVVDKLAVQAKDGERLTKSVAETLRQGHGMMMLLDAADHQVRFYSKQLMDPVSGIAYRDPAPHNFSFNSTQGACPKCKGLGFVSVMDRDKVVPDPKLSIKEGGLAPLGKYRNALIFWEIQTVLADYDCDLKTPICDIPEEAMDEVFNGRADRLRIPASTAHTTDDYYVEFDGLVKYIQQMADSEMSAASQRWAEQFSKTALCPACHGARLNKEALAYRFAGKTIAELSNMDIAELYDFLQHVEAELSTKQRAIAHEILKELLSRLKFLLDVGLDYLSLARSSMTLSGGESQRIRLATQIGSQLVNVLYILDEPSIGLHQRDNVRLINSLKELRDLGNTVVVVEHDKDMMLAADYIVDMGPKAGRLGGEVVFEGTPQQMLQTQTLTSQYLNGKREISVPTVRRTGNGKTLRLIGARGNNLKGVTVDIPLGTLICVTGVSGSGKSTLINDTLLPILSQHFYRSLREPLAYDSIEGIDLIDKVVAVDQSPLGRTPRSNPATYTGVFADIRSLYVNLPEAKIRGYKPGRFSFNVRGGRCEVCKGNGYKTIEMNFLPDVYVPCEACHGKRYNHETLEVRFKGKSIADVLDMTINQAVEFFENVPNILHKIKTLQDVGLGYIKLGQSSTTLSGGESQRVKLATELSKRDTGQTLYILDEPTTGLHFEDIRVLMDVLQKLVERGNTVVVIEHNLDVIKVADYLIEMGPEGGRGGGQLLYEGTPEGLVESGLGYTGKFLKDELARSECANE
;
A
#
# COMPACT_ATOMS: atom_id res chain seq x y z
N MET A 1 -20.23 39.00 -18.81
CA MET A 1 -20.56 37.56 -18.95
C MET A 1 -19.21 36.86 -18.88
N SER A 2 -18.87 36.33 -17.74
CA SER A 2 -17.62 35.60 -17.50
C SER A 2 -17.55 34.36 -18.37
N GLU A 3 -16.40 34.10 -18.94
CA GLU A 3 -16.04 33.04 -19.87
C GLU A 3 -16.58 31.69 -19.46
N GLN A 4 -17.53 31.18 -20.22
CA GLN A 4 -18.07 29.83 -20.04
C GLN A 4 -17.13 28.76 -20.65
N LYS A 5 -15.92 29.12 -21.03
CA LYS A 5 -14.96 28.24 -21.74
C LYS A 5 -13.57 28.40 -21.19
N ILE A 6 -12.81 27.31 -21.24
CA ILE A 6 -11.36 27.28 -21.07
C ILE A 6 -10.76 27.21 -22.47
N GLU A 7 -9.95 28.22 -22.86
CA GLU A 7 -9.31 28.25 -24.15
C GLU A 7 -7.81 28.06 -24.00
N ILE A 8 -7.26 27.06 -24.67
CA ILE A 8 -5.83 26.75 -24.77
C ILE A 8 -5.42 27.11 -26.18
N LEU A 9 -4.44 28.01 -26.34
CA LEU A 9 -3.97 28.49 -27.65
C LEU A 9 -2.47 28.19 -27.78
N GLY A 10 -2.09 27.53 -28.84
CA GLY A 10 -0.70 27.30 -29.23
C GLY A 10 0.06 26.34 -28.31
N ALA A 11 -0.53 25.27 -27.83
CA ALA A 11 0.15 24.26 -26.98
C ALA A 11 1.19 23.46 -27.79
N ARG A 12 2.46 23.43 -27.31
CA ARG A 12 3.61 22.78 -27.98
C ARG A 12 4.42 21.89 -27.06
N VAL A 13 3.85 21.51 -25.91
CA VAL A 13 4.53 20.66 -24.92
C VAL A 13 4.72 19.26 -25.50
N HIS A 14 5.92 18.69 -25.39
CA HIS A 14 6.31 17.36 -25.86
C HIS A 14 6.05 17.15 -27.36
N ASN A 15 5.00 16.36 -27.69
CA ASN A 15 4.65 16.03 -29.07
C ASN A 15 3.50 16.89 -29.63
N LEU A 16 2.95 17.82 -28.85
CA LEU A 16 1.86 18.69 -29.29
C LEU A 16 2.34 19.63 -30.41
N LYS A 17 1.53 19.76 -31.45
CA LYS A 17 1.85 20.51 -32.69
C LYS A 17 1.10 21.83 -32.78
N ASN A 18 1.39 22.75 -31.87
CA ASN A 18 0.75 24.08 -31.83
C ASN A 18 -0.79 23.95 -31.75
N VAL A 19 -1.25 23.22 -30.74
CA VAL A 19 -2.67 22.81 -30.62
C VAL A 19 -3.49 23.94 -29.99
N ASP A 20 -4.64 24.23 -30.59
CA ASP A 20 -5.70 25.05 -30.03
C ASP A 20 -6.86 24.16 -29.62
N VAL A 21 -7.35 24.34 -28.37
CA VAL A 21 -8.48 23.55 -27.80
C VAL A 21 -9.39 24.44 -26.99
N THR A 22 -10.69 24.23 -27.13
CA THR A 22 -11.71 24.91 -26.34
C THR A 22 -12.51 23.92 -25.51
N LEU A 23 -12.42 23.99 -24.18
CA LEU A 23 -13.18 23.16 -23.27
C LEU A 23 -14.33 23.94 -22.64
N PRO A 24 -15.59 23.43 -22.66
CA PRO A 24 -16.68 24.07 -21.95
C PRO A 24 -16.46 23.94 -20.43
N ARG A 25 -16.77 25.00 -19.68
CA ARG A 25 -16.76 24.95 -18.21
C ARG A 25 -18.01 24.28 -17.69
N TYR A 26 -17.94 23.80 -16.44
CA TYR A 26 -19.05 23.13 -15.77
C TYR A 26 -19.58 21.92 -16.54
N SER A 27 -18.67 21.18 -17.14
CA SER A 27 -18.94 20.01 -17.97
C SER A 27 -17.96 18.89 -17.68
N LEU A 28 -18.37 17.68 -18.03
CA LEU A 28 -17.53 16.47 -18.04
C LEU A 28 -16.90 16.38 -19.45
N CYS A 29 -15.61 16.69 -19.52
CA CYS A 29 -14.83 16.63 -20.76
C CYS A 29 -13.95 15.38 -20.77
N VAL A 30 -14.00 14.59 -21.83
CA VAL A 30 -13.11 13.43 -22.00
C VAL A 30 -12.06 13.74 -23.06
N VAL A 31 -10.78 13.55 -22.72
CA VAL A 31 -9.64 13.62 -23.63
C VAL A 31 -9.23 12.19 -23.99
N THR A 32 -9.39 11.81 -25.23
CA THR A 32 -9.14 10.44 -25.73
C THR A 32 -8.18 10.42 -26.91
N GLY A 33 -7.87 9.26 -27.46
CA GLY A 33 -6.98 9.03 -28.62
C GLY A 33 -5.96 7.92 -28.35
N LEU A 34 -5.16 7.58 -29.35
CA LEU A 34 -4.14 6.51 -29.25
C LEU A 34 -3.15 6.73 -28.12
N SER A 35 -2.57 5.65 -27.58
CA SER A 35 -1.45 5.75 -26.65
C SER A 35 -0.30 6.53 -27.26
N GLY A 36 0.23 7.55 -26.54
CA GLY A 36 1.27 8.43 -27.06
C GLY A 36 0.79 9.51 -28.06
N SER A 37 -0.51 9.74 -28.22
CA SER A 37 -1.05 10.81 -29.09
C SER A 37 -0.93 12.22 -28.52
N GLY A 38 -0.59 12.39 -27.23
CA GLY A 38 -0.42 13.69 -26.58
C GLY A 38 -1.50 14.05 -25.55
N LYS A 39 -2.38 13.13 -25.18
CA LYS A 39 -3.45 13.34 -24.19
C LYS A 39 -2.94 13.89 -22.86
N SER A 40 -1.99 13.16 -22.25
CA SER A 40 -1.40 13.54 -20.96
C SER A 40 -0.61 14.85 -21.09
N SER A 41 0.06 15.09 -22.25
CA SER A 41 0.74 16.35 -22.52
C SER A 41 -0.22 17.54 -22.56
N LEU A 42 -1.44 17.36 -23.08
CA LEU A 42 -2.48 18.40 -23.08
C LEU A 42 -3.08 18.60 -21.68
N ALA A 43 -3.49 17.50 -21.01
CA ALA A 43 -4.25 17.56 -19.75
C ALA A 43 -3.34 17.89 -18.54
N PHE A 44 -2.19 17.21 -18.42
CA PHE A 44 -1.32 17.33 -17.26
C PHE A 44 -0.15 18.30 -17.50
N ASP A 45 0.63 18.09 -18.54
CA ASP A 45 1.84 18.89 -18.78
C ASP A 45 1.54 20.30 -19.31
N THR A 46 0.31 20.57 -19.79
CA THR A 46 -0.13 21.89 -20.25
C THR A 46 -1.16 22.50 -19.30
N LEU A 47 -2.35 21.91 -19.21
CA LEU A 47 -3.50 22.51 -18.49
C LEU A 47 -3.29 22.52 -16.97
N TYR A 48 -2.92 21.36 -16.39
CA TYR A 48 -2.65 21.26 -14.96
C TYR A 48 -1.40 22.05 -14.57
N ALA A 49 -0.31 21.93 -15.31
CA ALA A 49 0.95 22.61 -15.03
C ALA A 49 0.78 24.13 -14.99
N GLU A 50 0.05 24.72 -15.93
CA GLU A 50 -0.23 26.17 -15.95
C GLU A 50 -1.18 26.58 -14.80
N GLY A 51 -2.19 25.76 -14.48
CA GLY A 51 -3.09 26.03 -13.36
C GLY A 51 -2.35 26.00 -12.02
N GLN A 52 -1.48 25.01 -11.80
CA GLN A 52 -0.63 24.91 -10.62
C GLN A 52 0.35 26.09 -10.53
N ARG A 53 0.99 26.46 -11.64
CA ARG A 53 1.90 27.61 -11.70
C ARG A 53 1.19 28.90 -11.26
N ARG A 54 0.00 29.19 -11.80
CA ARG A 54 -0.81 30.35 -11.41
C ARG A 54 -1.21 30.34 -9.94
N TYR A 55 -1.55 29.18 -9.41
CA TYR A 55 -1.87 29.04 -7.99
C TYR A 55 -0.67 29.37 -7.10
N ILE A 56 0.52 28.86 -7.44
CA ILE A 56 1.76 29.12 -6.70
C ILE A 56 2.17 30.59 -6.80
N GLU A 57 1.89 31.26 -7.92
CA GLU A 57 2.13 32.71 -8.06
C GLU A 57 1.35 33.56 -7.07
N THR A 58 0.24 33.07 -6.54
CA THR A 58 -0.53 33.75 -5.49
C THR A 58 0.14 33.73 -4.12
N PHE A 59 1.13 32.86 -3.91
CA PHE A 59 1.84 32.74 -2.65
C PHE A 59 2.82 33.89 -2.40
N SER A 60 3.19 34.07 -1.13
CA SER A 60 4.20 35.06 -0.75
C SER A 60 5.55 34.77 -1.41
N ALA A 61 6.38 35.85 -1.65
CA ALA A 61 7.71 35.68 -2.23
C ALA A 61 8.59 34.67 -1.46
N TYR A 62 8.44 34.60 -0.13
CA TYR A 62 9.14 33.64 0.70
C TYR A 62 8.73 32.20 0.38
N ALA A 63 7.44 31.90 0.30
CA ALA A 63 6.94 30.59 -0.05
C ALA A 63 7.32 30.18 -1.48
N ARG A 64 7.30 31.11 -2.43
CA ARG A 64 7.73 30.88 -3.83
C ARG A 64 9.19 30.47 -3.94
N ASN A 65 10.09 31.04 -3.13
CA ASN A 65 11.52 30.69 -3.13
C ASN A 65 11.78 29.25 -2.64
N PHE A 66 10.86 28.65 -1.85
CA PHE A 66 10.94 27.25 -1.44
C PHE A 66 10.32 26.28 -2.47
N LEU A 67 9.42 26.77 -3.33
CA LEU A 67 8.68 25.97 -4.29
C LEU A 67 9.34 25.92 -5.68
N ASP A 68 10.50 26.51 -5.82
CA ASP A 68 11.33 26.66 -7.04
C ASP A 68 10.55 26.95 -8.34
N ASN A 69 11.21 27.57 -9.30
CA ASN A 69 10.62 28.02 -10.55
C ASN A 69 9.96 26.88 -11.33
N LEU A 70 8.64 26.72 -11.19
CA LEU A 70 7.87 25.93 -12.14
C LEU A 70 8.00 26.59 -13.52
N GLU A 71 8.64 25.89 -14.43
CA GLU A 71 8.74 26.35 -15.81
C GLU A 71 7.33 26.50 -16.41
N ARG A 72 7.10 27.62 -17.08
CA ARG A 72 5.85 27.82 -17.81
C ARG A 72 5.78 26.75 -18.92
N PRO A 73 4.67 26.02 -19.08
CA PRO A 73 4.49 25.11 -20.22
C PRO A 73 4.59 25.93 -21.53
N ASP A 74 5.10 25.30 -22.58
CA ASP A 74 5.19 25.90 -23.91
C ASP A 74 3.79 26.03 -24.54
N VAL A 75 3.14 27.15 -24.22
CA VAL A 75 1.79 27.48 -24.65
C VAL A 75 1.69 29.00 -24.80
N ASP A 76 1.03 29.47 -25.86
CA ASP A 76 0.88 30.88 -26.09
C ASP A 76 -0.01 31.52 -25.03
N LYS A 77 -1.21 31.00 -24.81
CA LYS A 77 -2.17 31.55 -23.87
C LYS A 77 -3.14 30.47 -23.37
N ILE A 78 -3.51 30.53 -22.07
CA ILE A 78 -4.65 29.79 -21.51
C ILE A 78 -5.56 30.78 -20.78
N THR A 79 -6.85 30.78 -21.11
CA THR A 79 -7.87 31.63 -20.47
C THR A 79 -8.97 30.76 -19.80
N GLY A 80 -9.71 31.39 -18.90
CA GLY A 80 -10.86 30.72 -18.23
C GLY A 80 -10.49 29.67 -17.19
N LEU A 81 -9.20 29.53 -16.76
CA LEU A 81 -8.78 28.57 -15.75
C LEU A 81 -9.36 28.88 -14.36
N SER A 82 -9.96 27.88 -13.76
CA SER A 82 -10.26 27.79 -12.31
C SER A 82 -9.07 27.21 -11.55
N PRO A 83 -9.06 27.24 -10.21
CA PRO A 83 -8.11 26.42 -9.43
C PRO A 83 -8.14 24.97 -9.87
N VAL A 84 -6.96 24.33 -10.01
CA VAL A 84 -6.84 22.99 -10.60
C VAL A 84 -6.44 21.97 -9.55
N ILE A 85 -7.11 20.82 -9.58
CA ILE A 85 -6.79 19.65 -8.77
C ILE A 85 -6.55 18.47 -9.71
N SER A 86 -5.39 17.83 -9.58
CA SER A 86 -5.03 16.60 -10.31
C SER A 86 -5.20 15.37 -9.46
N ILE A 87 -5.77 14.31 -10.05
CA ILE A 87 -5.91 12.99 -9.43
C ILE A 87 -5.24 11.95 -10.33
N GLU A 88 -3.93 11.75 -10.09
CA GLU A 88 -3.09 10.82 -10.84
C GLU A 88 -2.97 9.45 -10.17
N GLN A 89 -2.60 8.42 -10.95
CA GLN A 89 -2.37 7.06 -10.45
C GLN A 89 -1.07 6.89 -9.65
N LYS A 90 -0.02 7.65 -9.95
CA LYS A 90 1.38 7.34 -9.59
C LYS A 90 1.76 7.48 -8.11
N THR A 91 0.86 7.79 -7.22
CA THR A 91 1.22 8.07 -5.83
C THR A 91 0.78 6.98 -4.88
N THR A 92 1.48 5.86 -4.86
CA THR A 92 1.40 4.92 -3.74
C THR A 92 2.10 5.54 -2.52
N ASN A 93 1.33 5.82 -1.49
CA ASN A 93 1.88 6.30 -0.23
C ASN A 93 2.69 5.17 0.42
N LYS A 94 4.02 5.35 0.54
CA LYS A 94 4.92 4.35 1.14
C LYS A 94 4.94 4.37 2.67
N ASN A 95 4.15 5.24 3.30
CA ASN A 95 4.11 5.31 4.76
C ASN A 95 3.34 4.11 5.34
N PRO A 96 3.97 3.22 6.13
CA PRO A 96 3.31 2.03 6.68
C PRO A 96 2.21 2.35 7.70
N ARG A 97 2.14 3.60 8.16
CA ARG A 97 1.09 4.07 9.08
C ARG A 97 -0.14 4.64 8.39
N SER A 98 -0.07 4.92 7.07
CA SER A 98 -1.22 5.38 6.31
C SER A 98 -2.21 4.25 6.08
N THR A 99 -3.48 4.53 6.36
CA THR A 99 -4.61 3.62 6.12
C THR A 99 -5.71 4.33 5.31
N VAL A 100 -6.64 3.57 4.76
CA VAL A 100 -7.82 4.13 4.10
C VAL A 100 -8.49 5.17 5.01
N GLY A 101 -8.75 4.81 6.27
CA GLY A 101 -9.40 5.70 7.24
C GLY A 101 -8.65 7.01 7.51
N THR A 102 -7.30 6.99 7.50
CA THR A 102 -6.51 8.22 7.72
C THR A 102 -6.39 9.07 6.47
N VAL A 103 -6.38 8.49 5.28
CA VAL A 103 -6.34 9.23 4.01
C VAL A 103 -7.67 9.90 3.71
N THR A 104 -8.78 9.28 4.10
CA THR A 104 -10.16 9.81 3.93
C THR A 104 -10.60 10.70 5.08
N GLU A 105 -9.78 10.87 6.12
CA GLU A 105 -10.09 11.58 7.38
C GLU A 105 -11.24 10.95 8.19
N ILE A 106 -11.84 9.86 7.73
CA ILE A 106 -12.94 9.17 8.43
C ILE A 106 -12.48 8.70 9.81
N TYR A 107 -11.23 8.24 9.93
CA TYR A 107 -10.65 7.80 11.20
C TYR A 107 -10.56 8.95 12.23
N ASP A 108 -10.43 10.20 11.77
CA ASP A 108 -10.39 11.36 12.67
C ASP A 108 -11.77 11.63 13.29
N PHE A 109 -12.83 11.45 12.53
CA PHE A 109 -14.19 11.50 13.05
C PHE A 109 -14.52 10.31 13.97
N LEU A 110 -14.05 9.12 13.67
CA LEU A 110 -14.17 7.97 14.59
C LEU A 110 -13.46 8.22 15.92
N ARG A 111 -12.23 8.76 15.90
CA ARG A 111 -11.53 9.13 17.13
C ARG A 111 -12.29 10.16 17.96
N LEU A 112 -12.91 11.14 17.29
CA LEU A 112 -13.76 12.13 17.94
C LEU A 112 -15.02 11.49 18.52
N LEU A 113 -15.66 10.59 17.81
CA LEU A 113 -16.83 9.84 18.26
C LEU A 113 -16.53 9.06 19.54
N TYR A 114 -15.43 8.29 19.56
CA TYR A 114 -15.03 7.52 20.75
C TYR A 114 -14.63 8.41 21.92
N ALA A 115 -13.99 9.53 21.68
CA ALA A 115 -13.63 10.47 22.74
C ALA A 115 -14.82 11.19 23.36
N ARG A 116 -15.94 11.35 22.63
CA ARG A 116 -17.11 12.12 23.09
C ARG A 116 -18.30 11.26 23.50
N ALA A 117 -18.55 10.15 22.81
CA ALA A 117 -19.71 9.29 23.01
C ALA A 117 -19.36 7.84 23.35
N GLY A 118 -18.07 7.46 23.37
CA GLY A 118 -17.60 6.14 23.73
C GLY A 118 -17.74 5.87 25.24
N GLU A 119 -18.11 4.64 25.57
CA GLU A 119 -18.18 4.12 26.93
C GLU A 119 -16.87 3.41 27.29
N ALA A 120 -16.30 3.76 28.44
CA ALA A 120 -15.06 3.17 28.93
C ALA A 120 -15.33 1.89 29.73
N TYR A 121 -14.61 0.84 29.42
CA TYR A 121 -14.58 -0.41 30.16
C TYR A 121 -13.18 -0.67 30.72
N SER A 122 -13.09 -1.43 31.78
CA SER A 122 -11.80 -1.86 32.33
C SER A 122 -11.20 -2.98 31.45
N TYR A 123 -9.94 -2.83 31.02
CA TYR A 123 -9.25 -3.91 30.29
C TYR A 123 -8.81 -5.06 31.21
N VAL A 124 -9.03 -4.94 32.56
CA VAL A 124 -8.70 -5.95 33.55
C VAL A 124 -9.94 -6.73 33.99
N SER A 125 -10.99 -6.03 34.44
CA SER A 125 -12.23 -6.65 34.93
C SER A 125 -13.28 -6.83 33.83
N GLY A 126 -13.20 -6.06 32.75
CA GLY A 126 -14.24 -6.02 31.71
C GLY A 126 -15.49 -5.21 32.08
N GLU A 127 -15.54 -4.65 33.30
CA GLU A 127 -16.67 -3.89 33.81
C GLU A 127 -16.65 -2.43 33.35
N PRO A 128 -17.81 -1.76 33.26
CA PRO A 128 -17.86 -0.37 32.88
C PRO A 128 -17.15 0.53 33.91
N MET A 129 -16.39 1.48 33.40
CA MET A 129 -15.69 2.47 34.23
C MET A 129 -16.64 3.50 34.78
N VAL A 130 -16.48 3.89 36.01
CA VAL A 130 -17.33 4.85 36.72
C VAL A 130 -16.58 6.12 37.07
N LYS A 131 -17.31 7.24 37.06
CA LYS A 131 -16.83 8.56 37.49
C LYS A 131 -17.79 9.12 38.52
N TYR A 132 -17.28 9.47 39.68
CA TYR A 132 -18.12 9.97 40.77
C TYR A 132 -17.89 11.45 41.01
N THR A 133 -18.97 12.18 41.33
CA THR A 133 -18.86 13.53 41.92
C THR A 133 -18.56 13.42 43.43
N GLU A 134 -17.99 14.47 44.04
CA GLU A 134 -17.72 14.48 45.47
C GLU A 134 -18.98 14.21 46.30
N GLU A 135 -20.10 14.83 45.96
CA GLU A 135 -21.38 14.63 46.61
C GLU A 135 -21.85 13.17 46.52
N LYS A 136 -21.69 12.54 45.34
CA LYS A 136 -22.07 11.16 45.16
C LYS A 136 -21.18 10.21 45.98
N ILE A 137 -19.87 10.49 46.06
CA ILE A 137 -18.95 9.72 46.91
C ILE A 137 -19.36 9.83 48.37
N VAL A 138 -19.67 11.04 48.86
CA VAL A 138 -20.10 11.26 50.25
C VAL A 138 -21.40 10.51 50.54
N ASN A 139 -22.41 10.61 49.66
CA ASN A 139 -23.68 9.90 49.86
C ASN A 139 -23.48 8.37 49.86
N MET A 140 -22.68 7.82 48.93
CA MET A 140 -22.38 6.38 48.92
C MET A 140 -21.67 5.93 50.18
N ILE A 141 -20.76 6.74 50.73
CA ILE A 141 -20.08 6.39 51.99
C ILE A 141 -21.05 6.44 53.16
N LEU A 142 -21.97 7.40 53.20
CA LEU A 142 -23.00 7.49 54.25
C LEU A 142 -23.98 6.32 54.16
N ASP A 143 -24.41 5.92 52.94
CA ASP A 143 -25.41 4.86 52.74
C ASP A 143 -24.81 3.46 53.00
N ASP A 144 -23.57 3.20 52.47
CA ASP A 144 -22.97 1.87 52.48
C ASP A 144 -22.20 1.57 53.80
N TYR A 145 -21.72 2.59 54.53
CA TYR A 145 -20.82 2.42 55.69
C TYR A 145 -21.34 3.06 57.00
N GLU A 146 -22.63 3.34 57.11
CA GLU A 146 -23.16 3.91 58.35
C GLU A 146 -22.86 3.01 59.55
N GLY A 147 -22.25 3.57 60.58
CA GLY A 147 -21.80 2.85 61.80
C GLY A 147 -20.43 2.18 61.69
N HIS A 148 -19.83 2.11 60.53
CA HIS A 148 -18.50 1.52 60.33
C HIS A 148 -17.38 2.48 60.65
N LYS A 149 -16.23 1.96 61.11
CA LYS A 149 -14.97 2.72 61.20
C LYS A 149 -14.20 2.58 59.89
N VAL A 150 -13.94 3.70 59.26
CA VAL A 150 -13.27 3.71 57.95
C VAL A 150 -12.03 4.60 57.96
N TYR A 151 -11.06 4.25 57.13
CA TYR A 151 -9.89 5.07 56.80
C TYR A 151 -10.07 5.62 55.39
N LEU A 152 -9.92 6.92 55.24
CA LEU A 152 -9.86 7.58 53.96
C LEU A 152 -8.39 7.67 53.53
N LEU A 153 -8.05 7.00 52.41
CA LEU A 153 -6.70 6.84 51.92
C LEU A 153 -6.51 7.57 50.58
N ALA A 154 -5.42 8.33 50.48
CA ALA A 154 -5.02 8.96 49.21
C ALA A 154 -3.87 8.17 48.56
N PRO A 155 -4.03 7.54 47.42
CA PRO A 155 -2.96 6.81 46.76
C PRO A 155 -1.93 7.79 46.17
N LEU A 156 -0.66 7.64 46.60
CA LEU A 156 0.47 8.46 46.13
C LEU A 156 1.36 7.71 45.15
N ILE A 157 1.61 6.43 45.41
CA ILE A 157 2.45 5.56 44.59
C ILE A 157 1.73 4.25 44.38
N ARG A 158 1.74 3.73 43.14
CA ARG A 158 1.21 2.41 42.78
C ARG A 158 2.21 1.66 41.90
N ASN A 159 2.56 0.45 42.38
CA ASN A 159 3.38 -0.54 41.69
C ASN A 159 4.66 0.05 41.09
N ARG A 160 5.42 0.85 41.90
CA ARG A 160 6.66 1.48 41.43
C ARG A 160 7.83 1.17 42.37
N LYS A 161 9.02 0.97 41.80
CA LYS A 161 10.27 0.81 42.50
C LYS A 161 10.75 2.15 43.06
N GLY A 162 11.30 2.14 44.27
CA GLY A 162 11.88 3.35 44.87
C GLY A 162 12.02 3.28 46.37
N HIS A 163 12.91 4.06 46.97
CA HIS A 163 13.11 4.11 48.43
C HIS A 163 12.19 5.12 49.13
N TYR A 164 11.58 6.07 48.41
CA TYR A 164 10.53 7.02 48.79
C TYR A 164 10.79 7.86 50.05
N LYS A 165 12.04 8.03 50.50
CA LYS A 165 12.39 8.81 51.70
C LYS A 165 11.86 10.24 51.64
N GLU A 166 12.07 10.94 50.53
CA GLU A 166 11.61 12.33 50.34
C GLU A 166 10.08 12.44 50.35
N LEU A 167 9.38 11.44 49.77
CA LEU A 167 7.93 11.37 49.80
C LEU A 167 7.38 11.30 51.22
N PHE A 168 7.93 10.42 52.07
CA PHE A 168 7.55 10.29 53.46
C PHE A 168 7.83 11.58 54.27
N GLU A 169 8.97 12.20 54.07
CA GLU A 169 9.31 13.47 54.73
C GLU A 169 8.37 14.62 54.30
N SER A 170 8.06 14.72 53.03
CA SER A 170 7.12 15.72 52.51
C SER A 170 5.69 15.49 53.01
N THR A 171 5.21 14.24 53.04
CA THR A 171 3.90 13.86 53.58
C THR A 171 3.78 14.19 55.05
N ARG A 172 4.83 13.93 55.83
CA ARG A 172 4.89 14.28 57.25
C ARG A 172 4.86 15.80 57.48
N ARG A 173 5.56 16.59 56.68
CA ARG A 173 5.51 18.07 56.71
C ARG A 173 4.14 18.62 56.41
N LYS A 174 3.32 17.94 55.62
CA LYS A 174 1.93 18.29 55.34
C LYS A 174 0.97 17.94 56.50
N GLY A 175 1.46 17.30 57.58
CA GLY A 175 0.68 16.94 58.75
C GLY A 175 0.10 15.53 58.74
N PHE A 176 0.38 14.71 57.74
CA PHE A 176 -0.06 13.33 57.70
C PHE A 176 0.98 12.40 58.34
N LEU A 177 0.56 11.68 59.37
CA LEU A 177 1.47 10.87 60.19
C LEU A 177 1.41 9.36 59.88
N THR A 178 0.35 8.90 59.21
CA THR A 178 0.11 7.50 58.92
C THR A 178 0.01 7.26 57.40
N VAL A 179 0.67 6.20 56.94
CA VAL A 179 0.59 5.69 55.60
C VAL A 179 0.22 4.20 55.60
N ARG A 180 -0.36 3.72 54.53
CA ARG A 180 -0.49 2.31 54.22
C ARG A 180 0.58 1.99 53.16
N VAL A 181 1.43 1.03 53.45
CA VAL A 181 2.52 0.60 52.54
C VAL A 181 2.37 -0.87 52.31
N ASP A 182 2.21 -1.26 51.04
CA ASP A 182 2.06 -2.65 50.61
C ASP A 182 0.95 -3.40 51.38
N GLY A 183 -0.14 -2.70 51.70
CA GLY A 183 -1.28 -3.25 52.42
C GLY A 183 -1.24 -3.05 53.95
N GLU A 184 -0.10 -2.65 54.56
CA GLU A 184 0.06 -2.49 55.98
C GLU A 184 0.05 -1.02 56.43
N LEU A 185 -0.72 -0.70 57.44
CA LEU A 185 -0.72 0.64 58.07
C LEU A 185 0.55 0.81 58.89
N ARG A 186 1.29 1.92 58.65
CA ARG A 186 2.55 2.27 59.32
C ARG A 186 2.58 3.76 59.67
N GLU A 187 3.18 4.10 60.82
CA GLU A 187 3.48 5.51 61.11
C GLU A 187 4.74 5.98 60.39
N ILE A 188 4.70 7.22 59.88
CA ILE A 188 5.85 7.83 59.22
C ILE A 188 6.89 8.23 60.27
N THR A 189 7.97 7.47 60.35
CA THR A 189 9.12 7.79 61.23
C THR A 189 10.14 8.65 60.47
N SER A 190 10.97 9.39 61.23
CA SER A 190 12.03 10.17 60.63
C SER A 190 13.05 9.30 59.94
N GLY A 191 13.31 9.60 58.65
CA GLY A 191 14.25 8.81 57.82
C GLY A 191 13.69 7.52 57.28
N MET A 192 12.37 7.28 57.34
CA MET A 192 11.69 6.10 56.76
C MET A 192 12.03 5.94 55.30
N LYS A 193 12.41 4.72 54.88
CA LYS A 193 12.73 4.33 53.49
C LYS A 193 12.28 2.91 53.25
N LEU A 194 11.95 2.63 52.00
CA LEU A 194 11.56 1.29 51.50
C LEU A 194 12.67 0.66 50.66
N ASP A 195 12.51 -0.60 50.33
CA ASP A 195 13.44 -1.33 49.48
C ASP A 195 13.40 -0.77 48.03
N ARG A 196 14.54 -0.26 47.54
CA ARG A 196 14.68 0.40 46.26
C ARG A 196 14.33 -0.50 45.07
N TYR A 197 14.49 -1.81 45.21
CA TYR A 197 14.39 -2.78 44.14
C TYR A 197 13.02 -3.47 44.03
N LYS A 198 12.16 -3.30 45.04
CA LYS A 198 10.78 -3.81 45.05
C LYS A 198 9.79 -2.77 44.57
N ASN A 199 8.70 -3.24 43.96
CA ASN A 199 7.56 -2.38 43.69
C ASN A 199 6.77 -2.17 44.97
N HIS A 200 6.32 -0.93 45.21
CA HIS A 200 5.58 -0.53 46.40
C HIS A 200 4.29 0.18 46.00
N ASP A 201 3.26 -0.04 46.83
CA ASP A 201 2.02 0.74 46.90
C ASP A 201 2.05 1.59 48.18
N ILE A 202 1.84 2.90 48.02
CA ILE A 202 1.89 3.83 49.14
C ILE A 202 0.64 4.71 49.09
N GLU A 203 -0.18 4.62 50.14
CA GLU A 203 -1.35 5.44 50.35
C GLU A 203 -1.21 6.23 51.64
N VAL A 204 -1.61 7.50 51.62
CA VAL A 204 -1.66 8.36 52.82
C VAL A 204 -3.00 8.24 53.49
N VAL A 205 -3.01 8.00 54.80
CA VAL A 205 -4.23 8.09 55.63
C VAL A 205 -4.52 9.55 55.88
N VAL A 206 -5.61 10.06 55.25
CA VAL A 206 -6.01 11.46 55.40
C VAL A 206 -6.92 11.66 56.61
N ASP A 207 -7.88 10.74 56.78
CA ASP A 207 -8.76 10.78 57.98
C ASP A 207 -9.13 9.35 58.41
N LYS A 208 -9.48 9.27 59.72
CA LYS A 208 -10.03 8.05 60.32
C LYS A 208 -11.29 8.44 61.08
N LEU A 209 -12.41 7.93 60.66
CA LEU A 209 -13.70 8.31 61.22
C LEU A 209 -14.65 7.11 61.35
N ALA A 210 -15.58 7.20 62.28
CA ALA A 210 -16.77 6.38 62.31
C ALA A 210 -17.87 7.11 61.52
N VAL A 211 -18.40 6.49 60.48
CA VAL A 211 -19.40 7.11 59.61
C VAL A 211 -20.71 7.24 60.35
N GLN A 212 -21.24 8.45 60.49
CA GLN A 212 -22.53 8.75 61.08
C GLN A 212 -23.25 9.84 60.25
N ALA A 213 -24.54 9.73 60.06
CA ALA A 213 -25.32 10.67 59.24
C ALA A 213 -25.14 12.15 59.68
N LYS A 214 -24.90 12.39 61.01
CA LYS A 214 -24.65 13.74 61.58
C LYS A 214 -23.29 14.35 61.19
N ASP A 215 -22.33 13.54 60.72
CA ASP A 215 -20.95 13.97 60.43
C ASP A 215 -20.76 14.32 58.94
N GLY A 216 -21.79 14.57 58.20
CA GLY A 216 -21.78 14.84 56.76
C GLY A 216 -20.84 15.94 56.30
N GLU A 217 -20.80 17.07 57.07
CA GLU A 217 -19.85 18.17 56.75
C GLU A 217 -18.39 17.80 56.97
N ARG A 218 -18.07 17.02 58.01
CA ARG A 218 -16.71 16.53 58.22
C ARG A 218 -16.30 15.55 57.14
N LEU A 219 -17.18 14.61 56.78
CA LEU A 219 -16.94 13.61 55.73
C LEU A 219 -16.70 14.31 54.41
N THR A 220 -17.50 15.33 54.04
CA THR A 220 -17.31 16.13 52.82
C THR A 220 -15.94 16.76 52.75
N LYS A 221 -15.46 17.39 53.87
CA LYS A 221 -14.14 18.01 53.95
C LYS A 221 -13.03 16.96 53.83
N SER A 222 -13.18 15.83 54.52
CA SER A 222 -12.17 14.73 54.49
C SER A 222 -12.12 14.04 53.11
N VAL A 223 -13.25 13.85 52.44
CA VAL A 223 -13.31 13.33 51.07
C VAL A 223 -12.66 14.31 50.09
N ALA A 224 -12.97 15.60 50.17
CA ALA A 224 -12.37 16.62 49.31
C ALA A 224 -10.84 16.68 49.51
N GLU A 225 -10.35 16.63 50.73
CA GLU A 225 -8.92 16.60 51.01
C GLU A 225 -8.25 15.32 50.52
N THR A 226 -8.87 14.16 50.72
CA THR A 226 -8.37 12.86 50.24
C THR A 226 -8.26 12.85 48.72
N LEU A 227 -9.27 13.32 48.02
CA LEU A 227 -9.26 13.43 46.53
C LEU A 227 -8.20 14.44 46.08
N ARG A 228 -7.95 15.50 46.80
CA ARG A 228 -6.90 16.50 46.52
C ARG A 228 -5.51 15.89 46.63
N GLN A 229 -5.21 15.16 47.71
CA GLN A 229 -3.92 14.50 47.90
C GLN A 229 -3.71 13.33 46.94
N GLY A 230 -4.74 12.57 46.63
CA GLY A 230 -4.71 11.44 45.70
C GLY A 230 -4.93 11.80 44.21
N HIS A 231 -4.81 13.10 43.85
CA HIS A 231 -4.97 13.59 42.49
C HIS A 231 -6.30 13.17 41.81
N GLY A 232 -7.40 13.24 42.57
CA GLY A 232 -8.74 12.90 42.12
C GLY A 232 -9.15 11.45 42.40
N MET A 233 -8.27 10.66 43.02
CA MET A 233 -8.54 9.28 43.46
C MET A 233 -8.54 9.19 44.97
N MET A 234 -9.39 8.31 45.52
CA MET A 234 -9.36 7.96 46.93
C MET A 234 -9.69 6.48 47.13
N MET A 235 -9.25 5.95 48.24
CA MET A 235 -9.57 4.61 48.68
C MET A 235 -10.23 4.72 50.06
N LEU A 236 -11.24 3.90 50.27
CA LEU A 236 -11.85 3.71 51.57
C LEU A 236 -11.47 2.30 52.05
N LEU A 237 -10.88 2.23 53.27
CA LEU A 237 -10.58 0.98 53.94
C LEU A 237 -11.51 0.82 55.11
N ASP A 238 -12.33 -0.20 55.14
CA ASP A 238 -13.10 -0.57 56.31
C ASP A 238 -12.22 -1.21 57.37
N ALA A 239 -12.30 -0.73 58.62
CA ALA A 239 -11.47 -1.23 59.70
C ALA A 239 -11.90 -2.62 60.22
N ALA A 240 -13.13 -3.08 59.91
CA ALA A 240 -13.66 -4.32 60.39
C ALA A 240 -13.24 -5.50 59.54
N ASP A 241 -13.38 -5.40 58.22
CA ASP A 241 -13.14 -6.49 57.23
C ASP A 241 -11.90 -6.29 56.36
N HIS A 242 -11.21 -5.14 56.51
CA HIS A 242 -10.07 -4.73 55.72
C HIS A 242 -10.35 -4.67 54.19
N GLN A 243 -11.61 -4.60 53.79
CA GLN A 243 -11.95 -4.41 52.39
C GLN A 243 -11.63 -2.99 51.91
N VAL A 244 -11.13 -2.91 50.69
CA VAL A 244 -10.77 -1.64 50.07
C VAL A 244 -11.74 -1.35 48.93
N ARG A 245 -12.35 -0.16 48.98
CA ARG A 245 -13.18 0.35 47.87
C ARG A 245 -12.57 1.60 47.30
N PHE A 246 -12.59 1.68 45.97
CA PHE A 246 -12.00 2.81 45.26
C PHE A 246 -13.08 3.80 44.81
N TYR A 247 -12.77 5.09 44.88
CA TYR A 247 -13.58 6.19 44.38
C TYR A 247 -12.71 7.16 43.61
N SER A 248 -13.22 7.71 42.52
CA SER A 248 -12.45 8.65 41.70
C SER A 248 -13.33 9.66 40.99
N LYS A 249 -12.79 10.87 40.83
CA LYS A 249 -13.31 11.90 39.93
C LYS A 249 -12.95 11.63 38.49
N GLN A 250 -12.01 10.71 38.20
CA GLN A 250 -11.64 10.24 36.89
C GLN A 250 -12.37 8.92 36.60
N LEU A 251 -12.41 8.52 35.33
CA LEU A 251 -12.92 7.19 34.95
C LEU A 251 -12.08 6.10 35.62
N MET A 252 -12.71 5.26 36.40
CA MET A 252 -12.04 4.25 37.22
C MET A 252 -12.83 2.96 37.26
N ASP A 253 -12.11 1.83 37.28
CA ASP A 253 -12.67 0.54 37.61
C ASP A 253 -12.85 0.43 39.11
N PRO A 254 -14.08 0.28 39.63
CA PRO A 254 -14.32 0.20 41.09
C PRO A 254 -13.72 -1.05 41.71
N VAL A 255 -13.45 -2.11 40.94
CA VAL A 255 -12.90 -3.39 41.44
C VAL A 255 -11.40 -3.38 41.52
N SER A 256 -10.70 -3.05 40.40
CA SER A 256 -9.23 -3.05 40.31
C SER A 256 -8.59 -1.71 40.69
N GLY A 257 -9.36 -0.62 40.75
CA GLY A 257 -8.88 0.73 41.00
C GLY A 257 -8.01 1.30 39.88
N ILE A 258 -8.02 0.68 38.69
CA ILE A 258 -7.36 1.24 37.51
C ILE A 258 -8.15 2.46 37.07
N ALA A 259 -7.47 3.57 36.83
CA ALA A 259 -8.08 4.81 36.38
C ALA A 259 -7.56 5.20 35.00
N TYR A 260 -8.47 5.64 34.15
CA TYR A 260 -8.15 6.22 32.83
C TYR A 260 -8.20 7.75 32.91
N ARG A 261 -7.36 8.36 32.07
CA ARG A 261 -7.48 9.81 31.85
C ARG A 261 -8.78 10.13 31.10
N ASP A 262 -9.23 11.39 31.19
CA ASP A 262 -10.37 11.82 30.39
C ASP A 262 -10.07 11.58 28.91
N PRO A 263 -11.01 10.93 28.16
CA PRO A 263 -10.75 10.53 26.78
C PRO A 263 -10.61 11.74 25.86
N ALA A 264 -9.55 11.75 25.09
CA ALA A 264 -9.30 12.75 24.06
C ALA A 264 -9.00 12.07 22.72
N PRO A 265 -9.26 12.71 21.56
CA PRO A 265 -9.09 12.08 20.25
C PRO A 265 -7.70 11.48 20.00
N HIS A 266 -6.64 12.03 20.60
CA HIS A 266 -5.28 11.52 20.46
C HIS A 266 -5.04 10.19 21.20
N ASN A 267 -5.87 9.84 22.21
CA ASN A 267 -5.82 8.55 22.89
C ASN A 267 -6.25 7.39 21.97
N PHE A 268 -7.04 7.67 20.95
CA PHE A 268 -7.52 6.72 19.95
C PHE A 268 -6.72 6.75 18.64
N SER A 269 -5.56 7.44 18.63
CA SER A 269 -4.71 7.54 17.46
C SER A 269 -3.52 6.60 17.56
N PHE A 270 -3.36 5.70 16.60
CA PHE A 270 -2.18 4.85 16.48
C PHE A 270 -0.93 5.61 16.02
N ASN A 271 -1.07 6.88 15.62
CA ASN A 271 0.05 7.78 15.30
C ASN A 271 0.49 8.62 16.51
N SER A 272 -0.28 8.59 17.63
CA SER A 272 0.05 9.27 18.88
C SER A 272 0.74 8.30 19.84
N THR A 273 1.75 8.78 20.57
CA THR A 273 2.41 8.00 21.63
C THR A 273 1.49 7.59 22.76
N GLN A 274 0.36 8.29 22.94
CA GLN A 274 -0.63 8.00 23.98
C GLN A 274 -1.64 6.94 23.59
N GLY A 275 -1.94 6.79 22.28
CA GLY A 275 -2.90 5.81 21.78
C GLY A 275 -2.26 4.57 21.12
N ALA A 276 -1.02 4.69 20.66
CA ALA A 276 -0.34 3.61 19.95
C ALA A 276 -0.02 2.41 20.84
N CYS A 277 -0.11 1.21 20.29
CA CYS A 277 0.37 0.01 20.94
C CYS A 277 1.88 0.15 21.25
N PRO A 278 2.33 -0.05 22.50
CA PRO A 278 3.74 0.17 22.88
C PRO A 278 4.69 -0.83 22.18
N LYS A 279 4.22 -2.06 21.86
CA LYS A 279 5.05 -3.10 21.22
C LYS A 279 5.30 -2.84 19.74
N CYS A 280 4.26 -2.57 18.94
CA CYS A 280 4.39 -2.32 17.51
C CYS A 280 4.44 -0.83 17.14
N LYS A 281 4.40 0.07 18.13
CA LYS A 281 4.44 1.53 17.93
C LYS A 281 3.41 2.03 16.88
N GLY A 282 2.22 1.41 16.86
CA GLY A 282 1.12 1.78 15.98
C GLY A 282 1.16 1.13 14.58
N LEU A 283 2.08 0.22 14.31
CA LEU A 283 2.17 -0.46 13.01
C LEU A 283 1.16 -1.61 12.85
N GLY A 284 0.77 -2.27 13.95
CA GLY A 284 -0.09 -3.45 13.95
C GLY A 284 0.67 -4.75 13.70
N PHE A 285 1.89 -4.69 13.17
CA PHE A 285 2.73 -5.83 12.83
C PHE A 285 4.09 -5.70 13.52
N VAL A 286 4.77 -6.81 13.68
CA VAL A 286 6.13 -6.92 14.17
C VAL A 286 6.93 -7.84 13.26
N SER A 287 8.22 -7.55 13.10
CA SER A 287 9.13 -8.47 12.45
C SER A 287 9.53 -9.53 13.46
N VAL A 288 9.28 -10.78 13.13
CA VAL A 288 9.71 -11.93 13.94
C VAL A 288 10.64 -12.79 13.12
N MET A 289 11.58 -13.45 13.79
CA MET A 289 12.47 -14.40 13.14
C MET A 289 11.67 -15.58 12.60
N ASP A 290 11.99 -16.01 11.40
CA ASP A 290 11.43 -17.19 10.76
C ASP A 290 12.37 -18.38 10.94
N ARG A 291 11.97 -19.37 11.76
CA ARG A 291 12.80 -20.55 12.06
C ARG A 291 13.13 -21.34 10.78
N ASP A 292 12.20 -21.46 9.86
CA ASP A 292 12.39 -22.24 8.62
C ASP A 292 13.43 -21.58 7.69
N LYS A 293 13.46 -20.25 7.67
CA LYS A 293 14.48 -19.50 6.92
C LYS A 293 15.83 -19.51 7.61
N VAL A 294 15.86 -19.62 8.93
CA VAL A 294 17.10 -19.70 9.72
C VAL A 294 17.71 -21.10 9.63
N VAL A 295 16.87 -22.13 9.61
CA VAL A 295 17.26 -23.54 9.48
C VAL A 295 16.59 -24.14 8.23
N PRO A 296 17.09 -23.84 7.03
CA PRO A 296 16.46 -24.32 5.78
C PRO A 296 16.62 -25.82 5.55
N ASP A 297 17.67 -26.42 6.10
CA ASP A 297 17.91 -27.87 6.06
C ASP A 297 18.35 -28.38 7.44
N PRO A 298 17.45 -29.00 8.21
CA PRO A 298 17.76 -29.46 9.55
C PRO A 298 18.73 -30.69 9.58
N LYS A 299 19.02 -31.29 8.43
CA LYS A 299 20.01 -32.37 8.32
C LYS A 299 21.45 -31.88 8.34
N LEU A 300 21.65 -30.59 8.06
CA LEU A 300 22.97 -29.99 8.16
C LEU A 300 23.35 -29.69 9.61
N SER A 301 24.65 -29.81 9.92
CA SER A 301 25.17 -29.35 11.21
C SER A 301 25.42 -27.84 11.21
N ILE A 302 25.50 -27.24 12.39
CA ILE A 302 25.82 -25.81 12.53
C ILE A 302 27.18 -25.49 11.91
N LYS A 303 28.13 -26.41 12.03
CA LYS A 303 29.47 -26.28 11.42
C LYS A 303 29.42 -26.23 9.90
N GLU A 304 28.52 -26.97 9.27
CA GLU A 304 28.34 -27.02 7.82
C GLU A 304 27.51 -25.85 7.27
N GLY A 305 26.95 -25.03 8.15
CA GLY A 305 26.12 -23.86 7.80
C GLY A 305 24.63 -24.10 7.94
N GLY A 306 24.20 -25.05 8.75
CA GLY A 306 22.79 -25.34 9.01
C GLY A 306 22.03 -24.16 9.62
N LEU A 307 22.72 -23.22 10.29
CA LEU A 307 22.19 -21.90 10.65
C LEU A 307 22.51 -20.90 9.53
N ALA A 308 21.60 -20.70 8.60
CA ALA A 308 21.78 -19.86 7.41
C ALA A 308 22.28 -18.44 7.71
N PRO A 309 21.84 -17.72 8.77
CA PRO A 309 22.34 -16.39 9.14
C PRO A 309 23.84 -16.38 9.48
N LEU A 310 24.37 -17.45 10.02
CA LEU A 310 25.78 -17.53 10.44
C LEU A 310 26.68 -18.08 9.31
N GLY A 311 26.09 -18.88 8.40
CA GLY A 311 26.83 -19.58 7.36
C GLY A 311 27.75 -20.68 7.91
N LYS A 312 28.74 -21.10 7.13
CA LYS A 312 29.72 -22.10 7.57
C LYS A 312 30.54 -21.59 8.74
N TYR A 313 30.96 -22.51 9.58
CA TYR A 313 31.80 -22.23 10.74
C TYR A 313 32.98 -21.31 10.42
N ARG A 314 33.13 -20.29 11.26
CA ARG A 314 34.29 -19.40 11.31
C ARG A 314 34.68 -19.16 12.77
N ASN A 315 35.93 -18.82 13.00
CA ASN A 315 36.41 -18.52 14.36
C ASN A 315 35.83 -17.16 14.81
N ALA A 316 34.64 -17.16 15.43
CA ALA A 316 33.94 -15.98 15.88
C ALA A 316 33.20 -16.27 17.18
N LEU A 317 33.02 -15.25 18.04
CA LEU A 317 32.44 -15.34 19.39
C LEU A 317 31.09 -16.06 19.38
N ILE A 318 30.21 -15.75 18.46
CA ILE A 318 28.86 -16.35 18.37
C ILE A 318 28.92 -17.89 18.24
N PHE A 319 29.91 -18.45 17.53
CA PHE A 319 30.07 -19.91 17.42
C PHE A 319 30.61 -20.53 18.72
N TRP A 320 31.45 -19.80 19.48
CA TRP A 320 31.92 -20.26 20.77
C TRP A 320 30.80 -20.26 21.82
N GLU A 321 29.93 -19.21 21.78
CA GLU A 321 28.75 -19.12 22.62
C GLU A 321 27.83 -20.31 22.34
N ILE A 322 27.45 -20.55 21.08
CA ILE A 322 26.62 -21.66 20.66
C ILE A 322 27.24 -23.01 21.05
N GLN A 323 28.53 -23.21 20.83
CA GLN A 323 29.24 -24.43 21.20
C GLN A 323 29.17 -24.69 22.72
N THR A 324 29.28 -23.63 23.53
CA THR A 324 29.20 -23.73 24.99
C THR A 324 27.77 -24.11 25.43
N VAL A 325 26.74 -23.55 24.80
CA VAL A 325 25.34 -23.91 25.07
C VAL A 325 25.08 -25.37 24.71
N LEU A 326 25.53 -25.81 23.54
CA LEU A 326 25.33 -27.18 23.07
C LEU A 326 26.07 -28.22 23.93
N ALA A 327 27.22 -27.87 24.49
CA ALA A 327 28.01 -28.75 25.36
C ALA A 327 27.25 -29.12 26.66
N ASP A 328 26.39 -28.27 27.18
CA ASP A 328 25.54 -28.57 28.34
C ASP A 328 24.46 -29.65 28.04
N TYR A 329 24.21 -29.92 26.75
CA TYR A 329 23.27 -30.93 26.26
C TYR A 329 23.96 -32.13 25.56
N ASP A 330 25.25 -32.33 25.81
CA ASP A 330 26.08 -33.37 25.19
C ASP A 330 26.10 -33.32 23.65
N CYS A 331 25.90 -32.13 23.08
CA CYS A 331 25.92 -31.87 21.63
C CYS A 331 27.13 -30.99 21.25
N ASP A 332 27.52 -31.03 19.97
CA ASP A 332 28.56 -30.17 19.43
C ASP A 332 28.13 -29.52 18.10
N LEU A 333 28.98 -28.61 17.58
CA LEU A 333 28.66 -27.90 16.31
C LEU A 333 28.60 -28.84 15.09
N LYS A 334 29.03 -30.13 15.21
CA LYS A 334 28.95 -31.13 14.13
C LYS A 334 27.66 -31.95 14.18
N THR A 335 26.93 -31.87 15.29
CA THR A 335 25.66 -32.57 15.44
C THR A 335 24.66 -32.00 14.43
N PRO A 336 23.96 -32.81 13.62
CA PRO A 336 22.87 -32.35 12.75
C PRO A 336 21.80 -31.64 13.59
N ILE A 337 21.26 -30.55 13.06
CA ILE A 337 20.28 -29.72 13.81
C ILE A 337 19.04 -30.54 14.21
N CYS A 338 18.62 -31.50 13.38
CA CYS A 338 17.50 -32.40 13.70
C CYS A 338 17.76 -33.33 14.91
N ASP A 339 19.02 -33.54 15.27
CA ASP A 339 19.41 -34.42 16.37
C ASP A 339 19.71 -33.63 17.66
N ILE A 340 19.70 -32.28 17.60
CA ILE A 340 19.89 -31.42 18.76
C ILE A 340 18.53 -31.31 19.51
N PRO A 341 18.50 -31.46 20.86
CA PRO A 341 17.29 -31.26 21.63
C PRO A 341 16.64 -29.90 21.42
N GLU A 342 15.31 -29.85 21.39
CA GLU A 342 14.56 -28.60 21.15
C GLU A 342 14.86 -27.55 22.21
N GLU A 343 15.08 -27.97 23.46
CA GLU A 343 15.47 -27.07 24.57
C GLU A 343 16.82 -26.38 24.31
N ALA A 344 17.81 -27.13 23.79
CA ALA A 344 19.11 -26.57 23.41
C ALA A 344 18.98 -25.58 22.24
N MET A 345 18.18 -25.91 21.23
CA MET A 345 17.90 -25.03 20.11
C MET A 345 17.12 -23.77 20.56
N ASP A 346 16.24 -23.87 21.52
CA ASP A 346 15.53 -22.70 22.08
C ASP A 346 16.50 -21.76 22.79
N GLU A 347 17.49 -22.28 23.53
CA GLU A 347 18.57 -21.45 24.11
C GLU A 347 19.46 -20.83 23.03
N VAL A 348 19.77 -21.55 21.97
CA VAL A 348 20.53 -20.99 20.83
C VAL A 348 19.76 -19.83 20.18
N PHE A 349 18.44 -19.94 20.04
CA PHE A 349 17.61 -18.90 19.45
C PHE A 349 17.34 -17.72 20.39
N ASN A 350 16.97 -17.97 21.64
CA ASN A 350 16.45 -16.94 22.55
C ASN A 350 17.50 -16.43 23.55
N GLY A 351 18.65 -17.12 23.65
CA GLY A 351 19.69 -16.79 24.62
C GLY A 351 19.41 -17.37 26.01
N ARG A 352 20.31 -17.08 26.94
CA ARG A 352 20.31 -17.57 28.32
C ARG A 352 20.34 -16.41 29.28
N ALA A 353 19.63 -16.50 30.40
CA ALA A 353 19.59 -15.46 31.42
C ALA A 353 20.92 -15.39 32.23
N ASP A 354 21.58 -16.52 32.40
CA ASP A 354 22.83 -16.62 33.15
C ASP A 354 24.04 -16.34 32.25
N ARG A 355 25.11 -15.80 32.86
CA ARG A 355 26.36 -15.59 32.12
C ARG A 355 26.98 -16.89 31.70
N LEU A 356 27.28 -17.02 30.42
CA LEU A 356 27.98 -18.13 29.83
C LEU A 356 29.47 -18.06 30.14
N ARG A 357 30.02 -19.16 30.68
CA ARG A 357 31.47 -19.33 30.82
C ARG A 357 32.00 -20.04 29.58
N ILE A 358 32.69 -19.33 28.71
CA ILE A 358 33.36 -19.90 27.56
C ILE A 358 34.76 -20.35 27.98
N PRO A 359 35.03 -21.66 27.98
CA PRO A 359 36.35 -22.15 28.40
C PRO A 359 37.50 -21.62 27.50
N ALA A 360 38.68 -21.38 28.10
CA ALA A 360 39.86 -20.94 27.40
C ALA A 360 40.26 -21.86 26.22
N SER A 361 39.98 -23.16 26.34
CA SER A 361 40.18 -24.15 25.29
C SER A 361 39.28 -23.94 24.05
N THR A 362 38.05 -23.48 24.27
CA THR A 362 37.10 -23.19 23.20
C THR A 362 37.42 -21.86 22.50
N ALA A 363 37.79 -20.86 23.28
CA ALA A 363 38.15 -19.52 22.78
C ALA A 363 39.59 -19.42 22.23
N HIS A 364 40.42 -20.49 22.39
CA HIS A 364 41.86 -20.48 22.06
C HIS A 364 42.65 -19.33 22.72
N THR A 365 42.34 -19.06 23.99
CA THR A 365 42.91 -17.99 24.80
C THR A 365 43.53 -18.52 26.07
N THR A 366 44.17 -17.64 26.91
CA THR A 366 44.77 -18.01 28.17
C THR A 366 43.78 -18.07 29.34
N ASP A 367 42.68 -17.31 29.27
CA ASP A 367 41.71 -17.18 30.35
C ASP A 367 40.27 -17.48 29.82
N ASP A 368 39.39 -17.87 30.76
CA ASP A 368 37.96 -18.10 30.47
C ASP A 368 37.22 -16.78 30.27
N TYR A 369 36.31 -16.76 29.29
CA TYR A 369 35.45 -15.59 29.03
C TYR A 369 34.09 -15.78 29.70
N TYR A 370 33.57 -14.70 30.30
CA TYR A 370 32.21 -14.62 30.84
C TYR A 370 31.40 -13.63 30.01
N VAL A 371 30.43 -14.13 29.24
CA VAL A 371 29.60 -13.35 28.31
C VAL A 371 28.11 -13.52 28.58
N GLU A 372 27.33 -12.53 28.23
CA GLU A 372 25.85 -12.63 28.20
C GLU A 372 25.47 -13.07 26.78
N PHE A 373 24.90 -14.27 26.67
CA PHE A 373 24.45 -14.79 25.37
C PHE A 373 22.99 -14.43 25.14
N ASP A 374 22.78 -13.47 24.27
CA ASP A 374 21.44 -12.93 23.93
C ASP A 374 20.66 -13.76 22.92
N GLY A 375 21.28 -14.78 22.31
CA GLY A 375 20.67 -15.64 21.29
C GLY A 375 20.62 -15.05 19.88
N LEU A 376 20.35 -15.95 18.92
CA LEU A 376 20.34 -15.62 17.49
C LEU A 376 19.23 -14.66 17.10
N VAL A 377 18.06 -14.72 17.76
CA VAL A 377 16.93 -13.80 17.52
C VAL A 377 17.35 -12.36 17.75
N LYS A 378 18.00 -12.08 18.89
CA LYS A 378 18.45 -10.72 19.23
C LYS A 378 19.58 -10.27 18.32
N TYR A 379 20.48 -11.18 17.93
CA TYR A 379 21.53 -10.92 16.95
C TYR A 379 20.95 -10.46 15.61
N ILE A 380 19.94 -11.17 15.07
CA ILE A 380 19.27 -10.78 13.82
C ILE A 380 18.52 -9.45 13.99
N GLN A 381 17.85 -9.25 15.12
CA GLN A 381 17.12 -8.00 15.42
C GLN A 381 18.05 -6.78 15.47
N GLN A 382 19.23 -6.91 16.08
CA GLN A 382 20.24 -5.84 16.11
C GLN A 382 20.71 -5.47 14.70
N MET A 383 20.89 -6.46 13.79
CA MET A 383 21.23 -6.21 12.39
C MET A 383 20.10 -5.55 11.59
N ALA A 384 18.84 -5.73 12.04
CA ALA A 384 17.65 -5.09 11.44
C ALA A 384 17.43 -3.64 11.92
N ASP A 385 18.16 -3.17 12.93
CA ASP A 385 17.99 -1.84 13.50
C ASP A 385 18.27 -0.74 12.46
N SER A 386 17.53 0.36 12.59
CA SER A 386 17.63 1.54 11.70
C SER A 386 19.00 2.21 11.74
N GLU A 387 19.78 2.02 12.81
CA GLU A 387 21.14 2.54 12.94
C GLU A 387 22.19 1.72 12.17
N MET A 388 21.84 0.52 11.75
CA MET A 388 22.73 -0.35 10.99
C MET A 388 22.74 -0.01 9.48
N SER A 389 23.75 -0.51 8.77
CA SER A 389 23.85 -0.30 7.33
C SER A 389 22.64 -0.89 6.57
N ALA A 390 22.29 -0.30 5.42
CA ALA A 390 21.22 -0.83 4.56
C ALA A 390 21.49 -2.27 4.08
N ALA A 391 22.73 -2.70 4.04
CA ALA A 391 23.10 -4.07 3.70
C ALA A 391 22.77 -5.02 4.86
N SER A 392 23.07 -4.62 6.11
CA SER A 392 22.76 -5.40 7.32
C SER A 392 21.24 -5.54 7.50
N GLN A 393 20.49 -4.47 7.29
CA GLN A 393 19.03 -4.49 7.35
C GLN A 393 18.42 -5.46 6.33
N ARG A 394 18.85 -5.40 5.06
CA ARG A 394 18.39 -6.34 4.01
C ARG A 394 18.78 -7.79 4.30
N TRP A 395 19.95 -7.99 4.90
CA TRP A 395 20.37 -9.31 5.32
C TRP A 395 19.44 -9.86 6.42
N ALA A 396 19.13 -9.08 7.44
CA ALA A 396 18.24 -9.49 8.52
C ALA A 396 16.78 -9.73 8.04
N GLU A 397 16.30 -8.94 7.07
CA GLU A 397 14.98 -9.11 6.44
C GLU A 397 14.81 -10.50 5.79
N GLN A 398 15.88 -11.11 5.30
CA GLN A 398 15.82 -12.44 4.67
C GLN A 398 15.42 -13.55 5.67
N PHE A 399 15.74 -13.37 6.95
CA PHE A 399 15.51 -14.34 8.03
C PHE A 399 14.29 -13.99 8.89
N SER A 400 13.56 -12.98 8.50
CA SER A 400 12.41 -12.47 9.23
C SER A 400 11.12 -12.66 8.42
N LYS A 401 10.01 -12.76 9.14
CA LYS A 401 8.66 -12.66 8.58
C LYS A 401 7.85 -11.62 9.35
N THR A 402 6.91 -11.00 8.65
CA THR A 402 5.97 -10.07 9.26
C THR A 402 4.84 -10.84 9.91
N ALA A 403 4.63 -10.66 11.22
CA ALA A 403 3.56 -11.28 11.96
C ALA A 403 2.67 -10.21 12.63
N LEU A 404 1.43 -10.56 12.91
CA LEU A 404 0.55 -9.71 13.70
C LEU A 404 1.17 -9.43 15.07
N CYS A 405 1.05 -8.21 15.54
CA CYS A 405 1.58 -7.84 16.86
C CYS A 405 0.85 -8.63 17.95
N PRO A 406 1.55 -9.42 18.78
CA PRO A 406 0.92 -10.25 19.80
C PRO A 406 0.29 -9.45 20.96
N ALA A 407 0.56 -8.15 21.07
CA ALA A 407 -0.01 -7.30 22.10
C ALA A 407 -1.34 -6.64 21.69
N CYS A 408 -1.48 -6.28 20.41
CA CYS A 408 -2.69 -5.61 19.90
C CYS A 408 -3.42 -6.40 18.80
N HIS A 409 -2.90 -7.57 18.42
CA HIS A 409 -3.49 -8.44 17.39
C HIS A 409 -3.89 -7.71 16.09
N GLY A 410 -3.04 -6.75 15.66
CA GLY A 410 -3.29 -5.95 14.47
C GLY A 410 -4.06 -4.65 14.70
N ALA A 411 -4.68 -4.43 15.86
CA ALA A 411 -5.49 -3.26 16.18
C ALA A 411 -4.71 -1.94 16.26
N ARG A 412 -3.36 -1.96 16.28
CA ARG A 412 -2.44 -0.81 16.32
C ARG A 412 -2.51 0.06 17.58
N LEU A 413 -3.54 -0.07 18.40
CA LEU A 413 -3.82 0.73 19.59
C LEU A 413 -3.39 0.02 20.87
N ASN A 414 -3.23 0.78 21.95
CA ASN A 414 -2.97 0.26 23.28
C ASN A 414 -4.24 -0.35 23.91
N LYS A 415 -4.07 -1.07 25.04
CA LYS A 415 -5.17 -1.77 25.73
C LYS A 415 -6.24 -0.82 26.26
N GLU A 416 -5.85 0.39 26.70
CA GLU A 416 -6.75 1.41 27.22
C GLU A 416 -7.70 1.92 26.11
N ALA A 417 -7.15 2.30 24.95
CA ALA A 417 -7.96 2.74 23.81
C ALA A 417 -8.92 1.66 23.29
N LEU A 418 -8.48 0.39 23.31
CA LEU A 418 -9.29 -0.76 22.87
C LEU A 418 -10.38 -1.14 23.89
N ALA A 419 -10.31 -0.62 25.11
CA ALA A 419 -11.31 -0.85 26.14
C ALA A 419 -12.52 0.12 26.05
N TYR A 420 -12.48 1.09 25.15
CA TYR A 420 -13.65 1.93 24.86
C TYR A 420 -14.55 1.28 23.81
N ARG A 421 -15.86 1.38 24.02
CA ARG A 421 -16.89 0.85 23.12
C ARG A 421 -17.90 1.94 22.75
N PHE A 422 -18.38 1.88 21.53
CA PHE A 422 -19.49 2.66 21.01
C PHE A 422 -20.52 1.68 20.44
N ALA A 423 -21.74 1.68 20.98
CA ALA A 423 -22.76 0.67 20.69
C ALA A 423 -22.19 -0.76 20.72
N GLY A 424 -21.45 -1.09 21.79
CA GLY A 424 -20.83 -2.40 21.99
C GLY A 424 -19.58 -2.72 21.17
N LYS A 425 -19.18 -1.87 20.20
CA LYS A 425 -18.02 -2.09 19.31
C LYS A 425 -16.83 -1.22 19.69
N THR A 426 -15.62 -1.77 19.54
CA THR A 426 -14.37 -1.03 19.67
C THR A 426 -14.03 -0.28 18.38
N ILE A 427 -13.20 0.76 18.45
CA ILE A 427 -12.76 1.51 17.27
C ILE A 427 -12.00 0.62 16.26
N ALA A 428 -11.30 -0.41 16.74
CA ALA A 428 -10.59 -1.37 15.89
C ALA A 428 -11.57 -2.28 15.13
N GLU A 429 -12.63 -2.74 15.79
CA GLU A 429 -13.69 -3.54 15.14
C GLU A 429 -14.39 -2.73 14.05
N LEU A 430 -14.80 -1.48 14.33
CA LEU A 430 -15.40 -0.61 13.32
C LEU A 430 -14.45 -0.34 12.15
N SER A 431 -13.16 -0.12 12.44
CA SER A 431 -12.16 0.13 11.37
C SER A 431 -11.89 -1.10 10.51
N ASN A 432 -12.13 -2.30 11.00
CA ASN A 432 -11.94 -3.57 10.28
C ASN A 432 -13.20 -4.04 9.53
N MET A 433 -14.35 -3.41 9.72
CA MET A 433 -15.54 -3.65 8.92
C MET A 433 -15.32 -3.19 7.47
N ASP A 434 -15.95 -3.87 6.53
CA ASP A 434 -16.04 -3.37 5.16
C ASP A 434 -16.85 -2.07 5.16
N ILE A 435 -16.53 -1.15 4.25
CA ILE A 435 -17.16 0.19 4.19
C ILE A 435 -18.68 0.08 4.10
N ALA A 436 -19.20 -0.89 3.34
CA ALA A 436 -20.63 -1.15 3.25
C ALA A 436 -21.23 -1.58 4.61
N GLU A 437 -20.60 -2.51 5.31
CA GLU A 437 -21.02 -2.97 6.63
C GLU A 437 -20.96 -1.85 7.67
N LEU A 438 -19.90 -1.05 7.64
CA LEU A 438 -19.74 0.10 8.53
C LEU A 438 -20.81 1.17 8.29
N TYR A 439 -21.12 1.46 7.02
CA TYR A 439 -22.15 2.41 6.64
C TYR A 439 -23.53 1.97 7.17
N ASP A 440 -23.90 0.72 6.94
CA ASP A 440 -25.16 0.14 7.41
C ASP A 440 -25.25 0.17 8.94
N PHE A 441 -24.20 -0.24 9.65
CA PHE A 441 -24.10 -0.17 11.10
C PHE A 441 -24.32 1.27 11.61
N LEU A 442 -23.61 2.26 11.07
CA LEU A 442 -23.69 3.65 11.53
C LEU A 442 -25.04 4.30 11.18
N GLN A 443 -25.71 3.85 10.11
CA GLN A 443 -27.04 4.35 9.73
C GLN A 443 -28.10 3.96 10.76
N HIS A 444 -27.98 2.79 11.40
CA HIS A 444 -28.96 2.26 12.32
C HIS A 444 -28.60 2.49 13.81
N VAL A 445 -27.34 2.82 14.10
CA VAL A 445 -26.80 2.88 15.47
C VAL A 445 -27.48 3.90 16.37
N GLU A 446 -28.03 5.00 15.83
CA GLU A 446 -28.69 6.05 16.63
C GLU A 446 -29.89 5.52 17.45
N ALA A 447 -30.54 4.46 16.99
CA ALA A 447 -31.65 3.83 17.71
C ALA A 447 -31.20 3.15 19.02
N GLU A 448 -29.96 2.67 19.08
CA GLU A 448 -29.40 1.97 20.24
C GLU A 448 -28.75 2.92 21.27
N LEU A 449 -28.56 4.19 20.90
CA LEU A 449 -27.89 5.17 21.76
C LEU A 449 -28.81 5.77 22.81
N SER A 450 -28.25 6.06 23.99
CA SER A 450 -28.91 6.90 25.00
C SER A 450 -29.18 8.30 24.46
N THR A 451 -30.16 9.01 25.04
CA THR A 451 -30.54 10.39 24.63
C THR A 451 -29.33 11.33 24.65
N LYS A 452 -28.44 11.19 25.65
CA LYS A 452 -27.22 11.99 25.76
C LYS A 452 -26.21 11.66 24.67
N GLN A 453 -25.94 10.39 24.43
CA GLN A 453 -25.03 9.93 23.39
C GLN A 453 -25.51 10.34 22.01
N ARG A 454 -26.82 10.21 21.74
CA ARG A 454 -27.42 10.62 20.47
C ARG A 454 -27.21 12.10 20.18
N ALA A 455 -27.48 12.98 21.17
CA ALA A 455 -27.26 14.40 21.01
C ALA A 455 -25.80 14.78 20.74
N ILE A 456 -24.83 14.04 21.30
CA ILE A 456 -23.40 14.26 21.09
C ILE A 456 -22.94 13.68 19.74
N ALA A 457 -23.41 12.49 19.38
CA ALA A 457 -22.92 11.73 18.22
C ALA A 457 -23.55 12.21 16.88
N HIS A 458 -24.75 12.82 16.91
CA HIS A 458 -25.55 13.13 15.72
C HIS A 458 -24.76 13.82 14.58
N GLU A 459 -24.11 14.95 14.86
CA GLU A 459 -23.34 15.68 13.85
C GLU A 459 -22.11 14.89 13.37
N ILE A 460 -21.47 14.12 14.26
CA ILE A 460 -20.29 13.29 13.91
C ILE A 460 -20.75 12.14 12.99
N LEU A 461 -21.88 11.51 13.31
CA LEU A 461 -22.46 10.42 12.50
C LEU A 461 -22.87 10.90 11.13
N LYS A 462 -23.45 12.08 11.01
CA LYS A 462 -23.83 12.71 9.75
C LYS A 462 -22.62 12.88 8.83
N GLU A 463 -21.50 13.41 9.37
CA GLU A 463 -20.24 13.55 8.61
C GLU A 463 -19.64 12.20 8.23
N LEU A 464 -19.64 11.22 9.14
CA LEU A 464 -19.17 9.87 8.87
C LEU A 464 -19.96 9.21 7.75
N LEU A 465 -21.29 9.25 7.81
CA LEU A 465 -22.18 8.66 6.80
C LEU A 465 -21.99 9.34 5.44
N SER A 466 -21.87 10.66 5.40
CA SER A 466 -21.59 11.38 4.15
C SER A 466 -20.29 10.92 3.50
N ARG A 467 -19.20 10.85 4.26
CA ARG A 467 -17.87 10.43 3.75
C ARG A 467 -17.83 8.96 3.34
N LEU A 468 -18.48 8.08 4.11
CA LEU A 468 -18.61 6.67 3.76
C LEU A 468 -19.42 6.47 2.47
N LYS A 469 -20.51 7.24 2.31
CA LYS A 469 -21.33 7.21 1.10
C LYS A 469 -20.51 7.53 -0.15
N PHE A 470 -19.64 8.54 -0.12
CA PHE A 470 -18.77 8.84 -1.27
C PHE A 470 -17.82 7.68 -1.63
N LEU A 471 -17.34 6.93 -0.64
CA LEU A 471 -16.54 5.73 -0.91
C LEU A 471 -17.38 4.61 -1.54
N LEU A 472 -18.64 4.45 -1.13
CA LEU A 472 -19.58 3.50 -1.73
C LEU A 472 -19.92 3.88 -3.18
N ASP A 473 -20.14 5.17 -3.43
CA ASP A 473 -20.51 5.69 -4.75
C ASP A 473 -19.38 5.52 -5.78
N VAL A 474 -18.11 5.51 -5.36
CA VAL A 474 -16.96 5.20 -6.23
C VAL A 474 -16.61 3.70 -6.27
N GLY A 475 -17.46 2.82 -5.71
CA GLY A 475 -17.29 1.36 -5.79
C GLY A 475 -16.17 0.80 -4.89
N LEU A 476 -15.96 1.37 -3.71
CA LEU A 476 -14.97 0.91 -2.71
C LEU A 476 -15.64 0.26 -1.48
N ASP A 477 -16.80 -0.32 -1.67
CA ASP A 477 -17.65 -0.96 -0.66
C ASP A 477 -16.96 -2.09 0.11
N TYR A 478 -16.06 -2.81 -0.54
CA TYR A 478 -15.31 -3.97 -0.03
C TYR A 478 -14.05 -3.63 0.78
N LEU A 479 -13.61 -2.37 0.79
CA LEU A 479 -12.42 -1.96 1.56
C LEU A 479 -12.77 -1.77 3.03
N SER A 480 -11.77 -1.94 3.91
CA SER A 480 -11.87 -1.56 5.32
C SER A 480 -11.04 -0.30 5.62
N LEU A 481 -11.45 0.48 6.63
CA LEU A 481 -10.71 1.68 7.05
C LEU A 481 -9.31 1.36 7.58
N ALA A 482 -9.11 0.17 8.15
CA ALA A 482 -7.83 -0.29 8.69
C ALA A 482 -6.84 -0.73 7.61
N ARG A 483 -7.29 -0.92 6.35
CA ARG A 483 -6.43 -1.36 5.24
C ARG A 483 -5.31 -0.38 4.99
N SER A 484 -4.08 -0.88 4.93
CA SER A 484 -2.90 -0.06 4.67
C SER A 484 -2.91 0.50 3.26
N SER A 485 -2.61 1.79 3.10
CA SER A 485 -2.50 2.44 1.80
C SER A 485 -1.40 1.83 0.91
N MET A 486 -0.42 1.16 1.48
CA MET A 486 0.64 0.44 0.72
C MET A 486 0.13 -0.80 -0.03
N THR A 487 -1.02 -1.34 0.39
CA THR A 487 -1.62 -2.56 -0.19
C THR A 487 -2.71 -2.24 -1.22
N LEU A 488 -2.97 -0.97 -1.45
CA LEU A 488 -3.96 -0.52 -2.42
C LEU A 488 -3.41 -0.59 -3.85
N SER A 489 -4.25 -0.98 -4.79
CA SER A 489 -3.97 -0.81 -6.21
C SER A 489 -3.94 0.67 -6.61
N GLY A 490 -3.36 0.98 -7.76
CA GLY A 490 -3.35 2.35 -8.30
C GLY A 490 -4.76 2.93 -8.43
N GLY A 491 -5.70 2.17 -8.98
CA GLY A 491 -7.09 2.56 -9.14
C GLY A 491 -7.83 2.73 -7.81
N GLU A 492 -7.64 1.83 -6.82
CA GLU A 492 -8.20 1.99 -5.47
C GLU A 492 -7.73 3.30 -4.80
N SER A 493 -6.42 3.58 -4.88
CA SER A 493 -5.84 4.80 -4.31
C SER A 493 -6.38 6.06 -4.98
N GLN A 494 -6.55 6.04 -6.30
CA GLN A 494 -7.11 7.14 -7.08
C GLN A 494 -8.57 7.40 -6.71
N ARG A 495 -9.39 6.35 -6.60
CA ARG A 495 -10.81 6.46 -6.22
C ARG A 495 -11.00 6.94 -4.78
N ILE A 496 -10.14 6.55 -3.84
CA ILE A 496 -10.14 7.10 -2.48
C ILE A 496 -9.91 8.62 -2.52
N ARG A 497 -8.97 9.10 -3.34
CA ARG A 497 -8.75 10.54 -3.50
C ARG A 497 -9.95 11.23 -4.14
N LEU A 498 -10.53 10.64 -5.18
CA LEU A 498 -11.74 11.15 -5.82
C LEU A 498 -12.88 11.29 -4.80
N ALA A 499 -13.17 10.25 -4.02
CA ALA A 499 -14.18 10.28 -2.97
C ALA A 499 -13.90 11.38 -1.94
N THR A 500 -12.64 11.57 -1.54
CA THR A 500 -12.24 12.63 -0.60
C THR A 500 -12.47 14.02 -1.21
N GLN A 501 -12.21 14.21 -2.51
CA GLN A 501 -12.44 15.49 -3.20
C GLN A 501 -13.93 15.80 -3.39
N ILE A 502 -14.74 14.80 -3.75
CA ILE A 502 -16.21 14.94 -3.80
C ILE A 502 -16.74 15.36 -2.41
N GLY A 503 -16.23 14.69 -1.37
CA GLY A 503 -16.59 15.01 0.02
C GLY A 503 -16.19 16.42 0.49
N SER A 504 -15.22 17.06 -0.15
CA SER A 504 -14.84 18.45 0.16
C SER A 504 -15.86 19.49 -0.28
N GLN A 505 -16.80 19.11 -1.17
CA GLN A 505 -17.85 19.97 -1.74
C GLN A 505 -17.32 21.29 -2.32
N LEU A 506 -16.10 21.28 -2.85
CA LEU A 506 -15.53 22.46 -3.51
C LEU A 506 -16.29 22.74 -4.80
N VAL A 507 -16.47 24.03 -5.09
CA VAL A 507 -17.16 24.54 -6.28
C VAL A 507 -16.22 25.39 -7.14
N ASN A 508 -16.48 25.47 -8.43
CA ASN A 508 -15.70 26.26 -9.38
C ASN A 508 -14.21 25.80 -9.46
N VAL A 509 -13.97 24.52 -9.32
CA VAL A 509 -12.66 23.86 -9.44
C VAL A 509 -12.58 23.13 -10.78
N LEU A 510 -11.40 23.07 -11.36
CA LEU A 510 -11.07 22.23 -12.50
C LEU A 510 -10.41 20.94 -11.99
N TYR A 511 -11.10 19.83 -12.08
CA TYR A 511 -10.57 18.51 -11.76
C TYR A 511 -10.00 17.87 -13.03
N ILE A 512 -8.79 17.33 -12.93
CA ILE A 512 -8.13 16.58 -14.01
C ILE A 512 -7.82 15.18 -13.50
N LEU A 513 -8.39 14.15 -14.14
CA LEU A 513 -8.25 12.77 -13.74
C LEU A 513 -7.53 11.96 -14.84
N ASP A 514 -6.65 11.05 -14.42
CA ASP A 514 -5.91 10.16 -15.31
C ASP A 514 -6.49 8.74 -15.23
N GLU A 515 -7.22 8.34 -16.25
CA GLU A 515 -7.79 7.00 -16.43
C GLU A 515 -8.48 6.43 -15.16
N PRO A 516 -9.49 7.11 -14.61
CA PRO A 516 -10.11 6.71 -13.34
C PRO A 516 -10.90 5.39 -13.42
N SER A 517 -11.23 4.88 -14.61
CA SER A 517 -11.91 3.60 -14.83
C SER A 517 -11.00 2.36 -14.70
N ILE A 518 -9.68 2.56 -14.52
CA ILE A 518 -8.71 1.46 -14.45
C ILE A 518 -9.03 0.43 -13.36
N GLY A 519 -8.97 -0.86 -13.77
CA GLY A 519 -9.21 -1.99 -12.86
C GLY A 519 -10.65 -2.09 -12.36
N LEU A 520 -11.59 -1.38 -13.00
CA LEU A 520 -13.00 -1.44 -12.68
C LEU A 520 -13.72 -2.47 -13.54
N HIS A 521 -14.58 -3.24 -12.88
CA HIS A 521 -15.63 -3.97 -13.58
C HIS A 521 -16.69 -2.99 -14.13
N GLN A 522 -17.35 -3.33 -15.23
CA GLN A 522 -18.36 -2.45 -15.86
C GLN A 522 -19.47 -1.99 -14.89
N ARG A 523 -19.87 -2.84 -13.95
CA ARG A 523 -20.81 -2.47 -12.89
C ARG A 523 -20.32 -1.26 -12.07
N ASP A 524 -19.04 -1.27 -11.72
CA ASP A 524 -18.45 -0.22 -10.87
C ASP A 524 -18.11 1.04 -11.68
N ASN A 525 -17.87 0.87 -12.99
CA ASN A 525 -17.67 1.98 -13.93
C ASN A 525 -18.90 2.87 -14.05
N VAL A 526 -20.11 2.31 -14.07
CA VAL A 526 -21.37 3.07 -14.06
C VAL A 526 -21.47 3.95 -12.81
N ARG A 527 -21.07 3.43 -11.62
CA ARG A 527 -21.06 4.20 -10.38
C ARG A 527 -20.07 5.35 -10.45
N LEU A 528 -18.86 5.10 -10.95
CA LEU A 528 -17.84 6.13 -11.15
C LEU A 528 -18.33 7.25 -12.07
N ILE A 529 -18.94 6.93 -13.21
CA ILE A 529 -19.50 7.92 -14.15
C ILE A 529 -20.53 8.81 -13.46
N ASN A 530 -21.41 8.22 -12.64
CA ASN A 530 -22.41 8.99 -11.89
C ASN A 530 -21.73 9.93 -10.88
N SER A 531 -20.73 9.47 -10.15
CA SER A 531 -19.97 10.30 -9.21
C SER A 531 -19.24 11.46 -9.88
N LEU A 532 -18.71 11.26 -11.10
CA LEU A 532 -18.10 12.35 -11.88
C LEU A 532 -19.15 13.37 -12.37
N LYS A 533 -20.34 12.91 -12.72
CA LYS A 533 -21.48 13.78 -13.05
C LYS A 533 -21.94 14.58 -11.85
N GLU A 534 -22.05 13.97 -10.67
CA GLU A 534 -22.34 14.67 -9.43
C GLU A 534 -21.28 15.73 -9.13
N LEU A 535 -19.99 15.42 -9.28
CA LEU A 535 -18.90 16.39 -9.10
C LEU A 535 -19.03 17.58 -10.06
N ARG A 536 -19.39 17.33 -11.33
CA ARG A 536 -19.71 18.37 -12.31
C ARG A 536 -20.92 19.20 -11.89
N ASP A 537 -22.00 18.56 -11.47
CA ASP A 537 -23.28 19.19 -11.14
C ASP A 537 -23.19 20.08 -9.87
N LEU A 538 -22.18 19.85 -9.01
CA LEU A 538 -21.78 20.77 -7.94
C LEU A 538 -21.22 22.10 -8.46
N GLY A 539 -21.08 22.29 -9.77
CA GLY A 539 -20.53 23.51 -10.39
C GLY A 539 -19.04 23.46 -10.63
N ASN A 540 -18.50 22.28 -10.93
CA ASN A 540 -17.10 22.06 -11.27
C ASN A 540 -16.92 21.72 -12.76
N THR A 541 -15.70 21.88 -13.25
CA THR A 541 -15.28 21.36 -14.55
C THR A 541 -14.47 20.10 -14.32
N VAL A 542 -14.80 19.03 -15.03
CA VAL A 542 -14.13 17.75 -14.88
C VAL A 542 -13.52 17.34 -16.23
N VAL A 543 -12.21 17.24 -16.28
CA VAL A 543 -11.45 16.77 -17.45
C VAL A 543 -10.90 15.39 -17.15
N VAL A 544 -11.22 14.41 -17.96
CA VAL A 544 -10.83 13.01 -17.77
C VAL A 544 -10.04 12.54 -18.98
N VAL A 545 -8.83 12.06 -18.79
CA VAL A 545 -8.09 11.32 -19.81
C VAL A 545 -8.59 9.89 -19.77
N GLU A 546 -9.25 9.39 -20.83
CA GLU A 546 -9.92 8.09 -20.80
C GLU A 546 -10.00 7.39 -22.15
N HIS A 547 -10.17 6.06 -22.06
CA HIS A 547 -10.31 5.16 -23.18
C HIS A 547 -11.59 4.30 -23.10
N ASP A 548 -12.31 4.39 -21.98
CA ASP A 548 -13.54 3.61 -21.78
C ASP A 548 -14.69 4.15 -22.62
N LYS A 549 -15.40 3.23 -23.28
CA LYS A 549 -16.52 3.55 -24.20
C LYS A 549 -17.68 4.22 -23.49
N ASP A 550 -18.05 3.70 -22.31
CA ASP A 550 -19.20 4.20 -21.55
C ASP A 550 -18.91 5.59 -20.98
N MET A 551 -17.67 5.83 -20.52
CA MET A 551 -17.22 7.13 -20.07
C MET A 551 -17.26 8.17 -21.20
N MET A 552 -16.76 7.82 -22.41
CA MET A 552 -16.83 8.70 -23.58
C MET A 552 -18.27 9.04 -24.00
N LEU A 553 -19.15 8.05 -24.02
CA LEU A 553 -20.55 8.24 -24.40
C LEU A 553 -21.34 9.02 -23.33
N ALA A 554 -20.91 8.98 -22.07
CA ALA A 554 -21.53 9.68 -20.94
C ALA A 554 -21.01 11.11 -20.76
N ALA A 555 -19.95 11.51 -21.47
CA ALA A 555 -19.35 12.84 -21.42
C ALA A 555 -20.24 13.91 -22.05
N ASP A 556 -20.06 15.16 -21.65
CA ASP A 556 -20.70 16.32 -22.29
C ASP A 556 -19.87 16.79 -23.52
N TYR A 557 -18.55 16.60 -23.47
CA TYR A 557 -17.63 17.03 -24.51
C TYR A 557 -16.44 16.07 -24.64
N ILE A 558 -15.99 15.81 -25.87
CA ILE A 558 -14.88 14.93 -26.18
C ILE A 558 -13.82 15.68 -26.98
N VAL A 559 -12.56 15.48 -26.63
CA VAL A 559 -11.38 15.91 -27.40
C VAL A 559 -10.61 14.64 -27.80
N ASP A 560 -10.54 14.36 -29.10
CA ASP A 560 -9.81 13.19 -29.64
C ASP A 560 -8.46 13.63 -30.19
N MET A 561 -7.39 13.06 -29.62
CA MET A 561 -6.00 13.39 -29.95
C MET A 561 -5.42 12.34 -30.91
N GLY A 562 -4.80 12.84 -31.98
CA GLY A 562 -4.23 11.92 -32.97
C GLY A 562 -3.36 12.64 -34.00
N PRO A 563 -3.40 12.20 -35.30
CA PRO A 563 -4.08 10.97 -35.80
C PRO A 563 -3.36 9.66 -35.42
N LYS A 564 -2.09 9.72 -35.02
CA LYS A 564 -1.25 8.58 -34.62
C LYS A 564 -0.51 8.90 -33.32
N ALA A 565 0.44 8.04 -32.95
CA ALA A 565 1.26 8.20 -31.74
C ALA A 565 2.60 8.92 -31.99
N GLY A 566 3.19 9.49 -30.96
CA GLY A 566 4.49 10.13 -30.96
C GLY A 566 4.57 11.31 -31.94
N ARG A 567 5.58 11.35 -32.80
CA ARG A 567 5.78 12.44 -33.78
C ARG A 567 4.66 12.59 -34.81
N LEU A 568 3.91 11.53 -35.05
CA LEU A 568 2.77 11.52 -35.97
C LEU A 568 1.44 11.81 -35.26
N GLY A 569 1.46 11.99 -33.96
CA GLY A 569 0.38 12.45 -33.13
C GLY A 569 0.49 13.93 -32.80
N GLY A 570 -0.12 14.37 -31.71
CA GLY A 570 -0.02 15.71 -31.19
C GLY A 570 -0.93 16.73 -31.84
N GLU A 571 -1.99 16.29 -32.53
CA GLU A 571 -3.01 17.12 -33.16
C GLU A 571 -4.38 16.80 -32.56
N VAL A 572 -5.32 17.76 -32.55
CA VAL A 572 -6.72 17.50 -32.26
C VAL A 572 -7.38 17.04 -33.56
N VAL A 573 -7.88 15.80 -33.57
CA VAL A 573 -8.55 15.25 -34.73
C VAL A 573 -10.08 15.42 -34.66
N PHE A 574 -10.59 15.64 -33.45
CA PHE A 574 -11.99 15.96 -33.21
C PHE A 574 -12.16 16.69 -31.87
N GLU A 575 -13.06 17.66 -31.83
CA GLU A 575 -13.62 18.25 -30.62
C GLU A 575 -15.11 18.48 -30.77
N GLY A 576 -15.92 18.16 -29.76
CA GLY A 576 -17.37 18.28 -29.81
C GLY A 576 -18.11 17.34 -28.86
N THR A 577 -19.42 17.20 -29.08
CA THR A 577 -20.26 16.27 -28.27
C THR A 577 -20.09 14.82 -28.73
N PRO A 578 -20.41 13.81 -27.87
CA PRO A 578 -20.38 12.40 -28.24
C PRO A 578 -21.22 12.10 -29.50
N GLN A 579 -22.38 12.73 -29.65
CA GLN A 579 -23.27 12.53 -30.81
C GLN A 579 -22.60 13.03 -32.10
N GLN A 580 -21.89 14.12 -32.06
CA GLN A 580 -21.12 14.63 -33.20
C GLN A 580 -19.96 13.69 -33.55
N MET A 581 -19.28 13.17 -32.50
CA MET A 581 -18.18 12.23 -32.69
C MET A 581 -18.61 10.94 -33.45
N LEU A 582 -19.76 10.37 -33.11
CA LEU A 582 -20.28 9.18 -33.79
C LEU A 582 -20.51 9.38 -35.29
N GLN A 583 -20.62 10.62 -35.76
CA GLN A 583 -20.83 10.96 -37.19
C GLN A 583 -19.51 11.16 -37.95
N THR A 584 -18.37 11.21 -37.23
CA THR A 584 -17.03 11.41 -37.83
C THR A 584 -16.43 10.08 -38.30
N GLN A 585 -15.27 10.17 -38.94
CA GLN A 585 -14.50 8.99 -39.37
C GLN A 585 -13.17 8.84 -38.65
N THR A 586 -13.04 9.43 -37.45
CA THR A 586 -11.83 9.22 -36.66
C THR A 586 -11.69 7.77 -36.23
N LEU A 587 -10.50 7.32 -35.92
CA LEU A 587 -10.26 5.95 -35.46
C LEU A 587 -11.11 5.59 -34.25
N THR A 588 -11.16 6.50 -33.26
CA THR A 588 -11.98 6.35 -32.04
C THR A 588 -13.47 6.24 -32.38
N SER A 589 -13.97 7.10 -33.29
CA SER A 589 -15.37 7.04 -33.74
C SER A 589 -15.73 5.71 -34.40
N GLN A 590 -14.82 5.13 -35.20
CA GLN A 590 -15.07 3.83 -35.87
C GLN A 590 -15.29 2.71 -34.84
N TYR A 591 -14.58 2.73 -33.70
CA TYR A 591 -14.80 1.77 -32.62
C TYR A 591 -16.07 2.06 -31.81
N LEU A 592 -16.36 3.34 -31.52
CA LEU A 592 -17.58 3.70 -30.82
C LEU A 592 -18.87 3.36 -31.56
N ASN A 593 -18.89 3.51 -32.88
CA ASN A 593 -20.07 3.22 -33.71
C ASN A 593 -20.12 1.80 -34.25
N GLY A 594 -19.20 0.90 -33.86
CA GLY A 594 -19.17 -0.49 -34.26
C GLY A 594 -18.71 -0.76 -35.70
N LYS A 595 -18.21 0.25 -36.45
CA LYS A 595 -17.63 0.04 -37.79
C LYS A 595 -16.29 -0.71 -37.76
N ARG A 596 -15.64 -0.67 -36.62
CA ARG A 596 -14.40 -1.40 -36.33
C ARG A 596 -14.52 -2.03 -34.95
N GLU A 597 -14.16 -3.29 -34.84
CA GLU A 597 -14.21 -4.03 -33.57
C GLU A 597 -13.09 -5.07 -33.47
N ILE A 598 -12.90 -5.62 -32.29
CA ILE A 598 -12.03 -6.76 -32.04
C ILE A 598 -12.90 -8.01 -32.28
N SER A 599 -12.60 -8.76 -33.32
CA SER A 599 -13.41 -9.90 -33.74
C SER A 599 -13.38 -11.05 -32.73
N VAL A 600 -14.53 -11.64 -32.47
CA VAL A 600 -14.67 -12.83 -31.65
C VAL A 600 -14.25 -14.06 -32.49
N PRO A 601 -13.42 -14.97 -31.94
CA PRO A 601 -13.06 -16.20 -32.62
C PRO A 601 -14.29 -17.06 -32.89
N THR A 602 -14.42 -17.56 -34.13
CA THR A 602 -15.52 -18.44 -34.52
C THR A 602 -15.47 -19.82 -33.86
N VAL A 603 -14.26 -20.25 -33.47
CA VAL A 603 -14.03 -21.51 -32.76
C VAL A 603 -13.10 -21.24 -31.56
N ARG A 604 -13.54 -21.62 -30.37
CA ARG A 604 -12.71 -21.57 -29.16
C ARG A 604 -11.73 -22.75 -29.15
N ARG A 605 -10.49 -22.47 -28.69
CA ARG A 605 -9.49 -23.54 -28.51
C ARG A 605 -9.84 -24.35 -27.27
N THR A 606 -9.74 -25.67 -27.37
CA THR A 606 -9.93 -26.63 -26.28
C THR A 606 -8.63 -26.90 -25.52
N GLY A 607 -7.50 -26.30 -25.93
CA GLY A 607 -6.18 -26.54 -25.38
C GLY A 607 -5.55 -27.85 -25.88
N ASN A 608 -4.49 -28.27 -25.21
CA ASN A 608 -3.71 -29.46 -25.54
C ASN A 608 -4.15 -30.72 -24.75
N GLY A 609 -5.30 -30.67 -24.07
CA GLY A 609 -5.83 -31.76 -23.22
C GLY A 609 -5.13 -31.91 -21.85
N LYS A 610 -4.21 -31.02 -21.51
CA LYS A 610 -3.51 -31.00 -20.21
C LYS A 610 -4.02 -29.83 -19.38
N THR A 611 -4.07 -29.98 -18.06
CA THR A 611 -4.61 -28.99 -17.13
C THR A 611 -3.65 -28.80 -15.97
N LEU A 612 -3.42 -27.56 -15.58
CA LEU A 612 -2.82 -27.20 -14.30
C LEU A 612 -3.95 -26.92 -13.31
N ARG A 613 -3.99 -27.63 -12.18
CA ARG A 613 -5.06 -27.57 -11.19
C ARG A 613 -4.55 -27.04 -9.87
N LEU A 614 -5.10 -25.92 -9.40
CA LEU A 614 -4.86 -25.36 -8.08
C LEU A 614 -6.02 -25.73 -7.16
N ILE A 615 -5.74 -26.36 -6.03
CA ILE A 615 -6.74 -26.93 -5.11
C ILE A 615 -6.73 -26.17 -3.79
N GLY A 616 -7.91 -25.71 -3.36
CA GLY A 616 -8.17 -25.24 -2.01
C GLY A 616 -7.48 -23.92 -1.64
N ALA A 617 -7.36 -22.95 -2.56
CA ALA A 617 -6.79 -21.64 -2.27
C ALA A 617 -7.63 -20.87 -1.23
N ARG A 618 -7.01 -20.42 -0.10
CA ARG A 618 -7.69 -19.81 1.07
C ARG A 618 -7.07 -18.48 1.51
N GLY A 619 -6.25 -17.86 0.71
CA GLY A 619 -5.62 -16.59 1.04
C GLY A 619 -6.62 -15.43 1.05
N ASN A 620 -6.44 -14.46 1.93
CA ASN A 620 -7.27 -13.26 2.05
C ASN A 620 -8.78 -13.57 2.11
N ASN A 621 -9.54 -13.20 1.06
CA ASN A 621 -10.99 -13.46 1.00
C ASN A 621 -11.36 -14.78 0.30
N LEU A 622 -10.41 -15.57 -0.20
CA LEU A 622 -10.68 -16.82 -0.91
C LEU A 622 -11.27 -17.90 0.04
N LYS A 623 -12.31 -18.56 -0.42
CA LYS A 623 -13.10 -19.54 0.36
C LYS A 623 -12.83 -20.99 -0.05
N GLY A 624 -11.54 -21.38 -0.17
CA GLY A 624 -11.18 -22.75 -0.56
C GLY A 624 -11.40 -22.99 -2.06
N VAL A 625 -10.95 -22.07 -2.89
CA VAL A 625 -11.17 -22.08 -4.35
C VAL A 625 -10.31 -23.17 -4.99
N THR A 626 -10.93 -24.00 -5.80
CA THR A 626 -10.26 -24.94 -6.72
C THR A 626 -10.53 -24.48 -8.14
N VAL A 627 -9.47 -24.38 -8.96
CA VAL A 627 -9.55 -23.86 -10.31
C VAL A 627 -8.74 -24.70 -11.28
N ASP A 628 -9.28 -24.92 -12.49
CA ASP A 628 -8.67 -25.63 -13.58
C ASP A 628 -8.17 -24.66 -14.67
N ILE A 629 -6.90 -24.76 -15.03
CA ILE A 629 -6.22 -23.93 -16.02
C ILE A 629 -5.86 -24.82 -17.22
N PRO A 630 -6.68 -24.86 -18.30
CA PRO A 630 -6.40 -25.66 -19.48
C PRO A 630 -5.18 -25.11 -20.22
N LEU A 631 -4.16 -25.95 -20.45
CA LEU A 631 -2.92 -25.54 -21.09
C LEU A 631 -3.08 -25.37 -22.61
N GLY A 632 -2.37 -24.40 -23.17
CA GLY A 632 -2.42 -24.07 -24.60
C GLY A 632 -3.64 -23.22 -24.99
N THR A 633 -4.20 -22.44 -24.07
CA THR A 633 -5.35 -21.56 -24.26
C THR A 633 -5.09 -20.15 -23.78
N LEU A 634 -5.92 -19.20 -24.23
CA LEU A 634 -6.05 -17.86 -23.68
C LEU A 634 -7.12 -17.86 -22.60
N ILE A 635 -6.71 -17.71 -21.35
CA ILE A 635 -7.59 -17.76 -20.19
C ILE A 635 -7.76 -16.33 -19.65
N CYS A 636 -9.00 -15.91 -19.40
CA CYS A 636 -9.27 -14.64 -18.75
C CYS A 636 -9.89 -14.88 -17.36
N VAL A 637 -9.25 -14.32 -16.33
CA VAL A 637 -9.74 -14.32 -14.95
C VAL A 637 -10.47 -13.01 -14.69
N THR A 638 -11.78 -13.07 -14.50
CA THR A 638 -12.66 -11.91 -14.43
C THR A 638 -13.55 -11.93 -13.19
N GLY A 639 -14.38 -10.92 -13.01
CA GLY A 639 -15.26 -10.73 -11.87
C GLY A 639 -15.15 -9.33 -11.27
N VAL A 640 -16.04 -8.96 -10.36
CA VAL A 640 -16.09 -7.62 -9.75
C VAL A 640 -14.78 -7.24 -9.03
N SER A 641 -14.58 -5.94 -8.81
CA SER A 641 -13.42 -5.44 -8.06
C SER A 641 -13.41 -6.01 -6.64
N GLY A 642 -12.24 -6.45 -6.16
CA GLY A 642 -12.12 -7.08 -4.83
C GLY A 642 -12.64 -8.52 -4.70
N SER A 643 -13.06 -9.19 -5.78
CA SER A 643 -13.58 -10.57 -5.76
C SER A 643 -12.53 -11.65 -5.48
N GLY A 644 -11.23 -11.32 -5.45
CA GLY A 644 -10.15 -12.24 -5.12
C GLY A 644 -9.28 -12.70 -6.31
N LYS A 645 -9.45 -12.14 -7.51
CA LYS A 645 -8.67 -12.48 -8.72
C LYS A 645 -7.17 -12.42 -8.52
N SER A 646 -6.65 -11.26 -8.08
CA SER A 646 -5.22 -11.07 -7.86
C SER A 646 -4.71 -11.94 -6.71
N THR A 647 -5.52 -12.18 -5.68
CA THR A 647 -5.19 -13.11 -4.59
C THR A 647 -5.01 -14.54 -5.12
N LEU A 648 -5.90 -15.01 -6.01
CA LEU A 648 -5.83 -16.34 -6.60
C LEU A 648 -4.59 -16.50 -7.49
N ILE A 649 -4.36 -15.54 -8.38
CA ILE A 649 -3.31 -15.65 -9.41
C ILE A 649 -1.98 -15.09 -8.94
N ASN A 650 -1.93 -13.82 -8.46
CA ASN A 650 -0.67 -13.13 -8.16
C ASN A 650 -0.10 -13.49 -6.78
N ASP A 651 -0.95 -13.78 -5.79
CA ASP A 651 -0.51 -14.03 -4.42
C ASP A 651 -0.51 -15.54 -4.05
N THR A 652 -1.18 -16.40 -4.83
CA THR A 652 -1.20 -17.84 -4.61
C THR A 652 -0.50 -18.59 -5.74
N LEU A 653 -1.04 -18.61 -6.96
CA LEU A 653 -0.52 -19.40 -8.08
C LEU A 653 0.90 -18.99 -8.50
N LEU A 654 1.11 -17.71 -8.75
CA LEU A 654 2.41 -17.19 -9.21
C LEU A 654 3.56 -17.44 -8.23
N PRO A 655 3.41 -17.24 -6.91
CA PRO A 655 4.47 -17.60 -5.96
C PRO A 655 4.76 -19.10 -5.92
N ILE A 656 3.75 -19.98 -5.98
CA ILE A 656 3.96 -21.45 -6.05
C ILE A 656 4.86 -21.78 -7.24
N LEU A 657 4.49 -21.33 -8.43
CA LEU A 657 5.25 -21.58 -9.66
C LEU A 657 6.66 -20.96 -9.61
N SER A 658 6.76 -19.74 -9.05
CA SER A 658 8.05 -19.06 -8.91
C SER A 658 8.99 -19.75 -7.91
N GLN A 659 8.47 -20.34 -6.85
CA GLN A 659 9.26 -21.17 -5.94
C GLN A 659 9.77 -22.43 -6.66
N HIS A 660 8.90 -23.10 -7.41
CA HIS A 660 9.26 -24.31 -8.14
C HIS A 660 10.34 -24.06 -9.21
N PHE A 661 10.14 -23.06 -10.10
CA PHE A 661 11.04 -22.83 -11.24
C PHE A 661 12.27 -21.99 -10.91
N TYR A 662 12.12 -21.00 -10.00
CA TYR A 662 13.16 -19.97 -9.77
C TYR A 662 13.67 -19.94 -8.33
N ARG A 663 13.21 -20.82 -7.44
CA ARG A 663 13.54 -20.82 -6.01
C ARG A 663 13.29 -19.46 -5.36
N SER A 664 12.18 -18.83 -5.74
CA SER A 664 11.77 -17.54 -5.19
C SER A 664 11.49 -17.68 -3.69
N LEU A 665 11.89 -16.67 -2.92
CA LEU A 665 11.62 -16.60 -1.48
C LEU A 665 10.21 -16.06 -1.14
N ARG A 666 9.41 -15.71 -2.16
CA ARG A 666 8.06 -15.23 -1.95
C ARG A 666 7.16 -16.40 -1.60
N GLU A 667 6.58 -16.38 -0.39
CA GLU A 667 5.67 -17.41 0.07
C GLU A 667 4.29 -17.25 -0.59
N PRO A 668 3.68 -18.35 -1.07
CA PRO A 668 2.30 -18.35 -1.52
C PRO A 668 1.35 -18.21 -0.34
N LEU A 669 0.17 -17.69 -0.60
CA LEU A 669 -0.92 -17.74 0.37
C LEU A 669 -1.41 -19.20 0.55
N ALA A 670 -2.18 -19.44 1.61
CA ALA A 670 -2.63 -20.78 1.97
C ALA A 670 -3.41 -21.49 0.84
N TYR A 671 -3.01 -22.72 0.54
CA TYR A 671 -3.63 -23.61 -0.45
C TYR A 671 -3.42 -25.06 -0.02
N ASP A 672 -4.16 -26.01 -0.61
CA ASP A 672 -4.03 -27.42 -0.25
C ASP A 672 -2.96 -28.10 -1.12
N SER A 673 -3.10 -28.06 -2.45
CA SER A 673 -2.14 -28.68 -3.39
C SER A 673 -2.24 -28.05 -4.80
N ILE A 674 -1.25 -28.37 -5.64
CA ILE A 674 -1.24 -28.05 -7.05
C ILE A 674 -0.87 -29.29 -7.86
N GLU A 675 -1.58 -29.54 -8.95
CA GLU A 675 -1.38 -30.66 -9.85
C GLU A 675 -1.01 -30.17 -11.25
N GLY A 676 -0.16 -30.92 -11.96
CA GLY A 676 0.22 -30.59 -13.35
C GLY A 676 1.33 -29.57 -13.49
N ILE A 677 2.09 -29.26 -12.44
CA ILE A 677 3.18 -28.28 -12.49
C ILE A 677 4.31 -28.70 -13.45
N ASP A 678 4.57 -30.01 -13.55
CA ASP A 678 5.58 -30.58 -14.45
C ASP A 678 5.24 -30.49 -15.94
N LEU A 679 4.01 -30.08 -16.26
CA LEU A 679 3.55 -29.87 -17.64
C LEU A 679 3.99 -28.50 -18.22
N ILE A 680 4.57 -27.66 -17.39
CA ILE A 680 5.04 -26.31 -17.71
C ILE A 680 6.56 -26.29 -17.53
N ASP A 681 7.29 -25.54 -18.34
CA ASP A 681 8.74 -25.39 -18.24
C ASP A 681 9.17 -24.10 -17.55
N LYS A 682 8.36 -23.05 -17.60
CA LYS A 682 8.60 -21.79 -16.89
C LYS A 682 7.33 -20.96 -16.76
N VAL A 683 7.32 -20.03 -15.82
CA VAL A 683 6.31 -19.01 -15.67
C VAL A 683 6.90 -17.62 -15.95
N VAL A 684 6.12 -16.77 -16.64
CA VAL A 684 6.49 -15.38 -16.93
C VAL A 684 5.38 -14.47 -16.44
N ALA A 685 5.68 -13.68 -15.42
CA ALA A 685 4.73 -12.67 -14.93
C ALA A 685 5.02 -11.31 -15.59
N VAL A 686 3.99 -10.69 -16.12
CA VAL A 686 4.03 -9.37 -16.76
C VAL A 686 3.07 -8.44 -16.00
N ASP A 687 3.62 -7.67 -15.08
CA ASP A 687 2.90 -6.72 -14.25
C ASP A 687 3.17 -5.27 -14.66
N GLN A 688 2.42 -4.33 -14.09
CA GLN A 688 2.54 -2.89 -14.35
C GLN A 688 3.72 -2.23 -13.62
N SER A 689 4.54 -2.98 -12.88
CA SER A 689 5.67 -2.40 -12.16
C SER A 689 6.68 -1.74 -13.10
N PRO A 690 7.30 -0.62 -12.72
CA PRO A 690 8.28 0.06 -13.56
C PRO A 690 9.45 -0.84 -13.97
N LEU A 691 10.00 -0.65 -15.16
CA LEU A 691 11.19 -1.37 -15.66
C LEU A 691 12.45 -1.20 -14.79
N GLY A 692 12.45 -0.20 -13.94
CA GLY A 692 13.50 0.11 -12.98
C GLY A 692 13.23 1.40 -12.24
N ARG A 693 13.90 1.56 -11.10
CA ARG A 693 13.68 2.71 -10.18
C ARG A 693 14.56 3.92 -10.48
N THR A 694 15.41 3.85 -11.48
CA THR A 694 16.37 4.92 -11.80
C THR A 694 16.19 5.44 -13.21
N PRO A 695 16.51 6.71 -13.49
CA PRO A 695 16.46 7.28 -14.83
C PRO A 695 17.39 6.59 -15.85
N ARG A 696 18.28 5.71 -15.41
CA ARG A 696 19.18 4.92 -16.27
C ARG A 696 18.52 3.71 -16.88
N SER A 697 17.47 3.20 -16.26
CA SER A 697 16.69 2.11 -16.83
C SER A 697 15.88 2.64 -18.01
N ASN A 698 15.91 1.95 -19.13
CA ASN A 698 15.21 2.31 -20.37
C ASN A 698 14.88 1.06 -21.18
N PRO A 699 14.01 1.13 -22.21
CA PRO A 699 13.65 0.00 -23.06
C PRO A 699 14.86 -0.72 -23.66
N ALA A 700 15.87 0.02 -24.14
CA ALA A 700 17.05 -0.59 -24.74
C ALA A 700 17.89 -1.42 -23.74
N THR A 701 17.99 -0.98 -22.49
CA THR A 701 18.73 -1.71 -21.45
C THR A 701 17.95 -2.93 -20.97
N TYR A 702 16.63 -2.80 -20.83
CA TYR A 702 15.76 -3.87 -20.34
C TYR A 702 15.66 -5.04 -21.31
N THR A 703 15.47 -4.77 -22.61
CA THR A 703 15.43 -5.78 -23.67
C THR A 703 16.81 -6.38 -23.98
N GLY A 704 17.89 -5.82 -23.41
CA GLY A 704 19.26 -6.24 -23.69
C GLY A 704 19.78 -5.81 -25.07
N VAL A 705 19.01 -5.10 -25.90
CA VAL A 705 19.45 -4.63 -27.22
C VAL A 705 20.59 -3.61 -27.12
N PHE A 706 20.67 -2.89 -25.99
CA PHE A 706 21.75 -1.95 -25.77
C PHE A 706 23.14 -2.60 -25.70
N ALA A 707 23.25 -3.85 -25.27
CA ALA A 707 24.51 -4.60 -25.27
C ALA A 707 24.98 -4.87 -26.73
N ASP A 708 24.02 -5.21 -27.61
CA ASP A 708 24.34 -5.45 -29.04
C ASP A 708 24.70 -4.15 -29.74
N ILE A 709 24.02 -3.06 -29.45
CA ILE A 709 24.34 -1.70 -29.97
C ILE A 709 25.76 -1.30 -29.52
N ARG A 710 26.10 -1.47 -28.25
CA ARG A 710 27.48 -1.17 -27.77
C ARG A 710 28.53 -2.02 -28.48
N SER A 711 28.26 -3.30 -28.71
CA SER A 711 29.13 -4.18 -29.44
C SER A 711 29.35 -3.74 -30.91
N LEU A 712 28.29 -3.25 -31.53
CA LEU A 712 28.37 -2.65 -32.87
C LEU A 712 29.30 -1.44 -32.88
N TYR A 713 29.13 -0.51 -31.95
CA TYR A 713 29.93 0.73 -31.86
C TYR A 713 31.42 0.44 -31.55
N VAL A 714 31.74 -0.55 -30.72
CA VAL A 714 33.13 -0.97 -30.43
C VAL A 714 33.84 -1.49 -31.68
N ASN A 715 33.08 -2.13 -32.58
CA ASN A 715 33.65 -2.71 -33.81
C ASN A 715 33.87 -1.71 -34.94
N LEU A 716 33.44 -0.44 -34.77
CA LEU A 716 33.69 0.60 -35.76
C LEU A 716 35.18 0.96 -35.85
N PRO A 717 35.69 1.32 -37.05
CA PRO A 717 37.10 1.66 -37.25
C PRO A 717 37.59 2.76 -36.27
N GLU A 718 36.86 3.82 -36.07
CA GLU A 718 37.19 4.92 -35.14
C GLU A 718 37.33 4.45 -33.69
N ALA A 719 36.44 3.59 -33.22
CA ALA A 719 36.50 3.03 -31.88
C ALA A 719 37.73 2.10 -31.71
N LYS A 720 38.06 1.30 -32.73
CA LYS A 720 39.23 0.42 -32.73
C LYS A 720 40.53 1.22 -32.73
N ILE A 721 40.65 2.27 -33.56
CA ILE A 721 41.83 3.14 -33.60
C ILE A 721 42.08 3.80 -32.25
N ARG A 722 41.03 4.22 -31.54
CA ARG A 722 41.11 4.84 -30.21
C ARG A 722 41.21 3.82 -29.06
N GLY A 723 41.20 2.50 -29.35
CA GLY A 723 41.26 1.45 -28.33
C GLY A 723 40.04 1.40 -27.39
N TYR A 724 38.89 1.82 -27.86
CA TYR A 724 37.68 1.86 -27.03
C TYR A 724 37.12 0.48 -26.78
N LYS A 725 36.81 0.19 -25.50
CA LYS A 725 36.18 -1.05 -25.01
C LYS A 725 34.67 -0.87 -24.85
N PRO A 726 33.88 -1.97 -24.72
CA PRO A 726 32.41 -1.86 -24.53
C PRO A 726 31.96 -0.98 -23.35
N GLY A 727 32.78 -0.84 -22.30
CA GLY A 727 32.56 0.03 -21.18
C GLY A 727 32.48 1.53 -21.53
N ARG A 728 33.22 1.94 -22.59
CA ARG A 728 33.25 3.32 -23.10
C ARG A 728 31.86 3.77 -23.56
N PHE A 729 31.14 2.87 -24.20
CA PHE A 729 29.78 3.14 -24.71
C PHE A 729 28.67 2.84 -23.68
N SER A 730 29.02 2.69 -22.40
CA SER A 730 28.06 2.53 -21.31
C SER A 730 27.92 3.83 -20.51
N PHE A 731 26.70 4.31 -20.35
CA PHE A 731 26.42 5.45 -19.47
C PHE A 731 26.44 5.09 -17.98
N ASN A 732 26.57 3.80 -17.62
CA ASN A 732 26.67 3.34 -16.23
C ASN A 732 28.10 3.28 -15.70
N VAL A 733 29.11 3.17 -16.60
CA VAL A 733 30.51 2.97 -16.26
C VAL A 733 31.31 4.24 -16.48
N ARG A 734 32.30 4.51 -15.63
CA ARG A 734 33.23 5.64 -15.81
C ARG A 734 34.03 5.51 -17.11
N GLY A 735 34.39 6.63 -17.69
CA GLY A 735 35.28 6.71 -18.87
C GLY A 735 34.57 7.20 -20.13
N GLY A 736 33.30 6.80 -20.40
CA GLY A 736 32.55 7.30 -21.56
C GLY A 736 31.32 8.11 -21.21
N ARG A 737 30.85 8.04 -19.97
CA ARG A 737 29.69 8.77 -19.49
C ARG A 737 30.01 10.23 -19.15
N CYS A 738 29.03 11.10 -19.17
CA CYS A 738 29.13 12.43 -18.59
C CYS A 738 29.32 12.30 -17.07
N GLU A 739 30.43 12.84 -16.53
CA GLU A 739 30.73 12.73 -15.09
C GLU A 739 29.92 13.74 -14.26
N VAL A 740 29.40 14.83 -14.82
CA VAL A 740 28.54 15.81 -14.13
C VAL A 740 27.21 15.17 -13.70
N CYS A 741 26.48 14.56 -14.63
CA CYS A 741 25.25 13.83 -14.34
C CYS A 741 25.45 12.34 -14.05
N LYS A 742 26.69 11.85 -14.06
CA LYS A 742 27.06 10.44 -13.87
C LYS A 742 26.29 9.49 -14.80
N GLY A 743 25.96 9.94 -16.01
CA GLY A 743 25.23 9.18 -17.03
C GLY A 743 23.70 9.20 -16.89
N ASN A 744 23.13 9.96 -15.96
CA ASN A 744 21.67 10.09 -15.85
C ASN A 744 21.05 10.91 -16.99
N GLY A 745 21.81 11.87 -17.53
CA GLY A 745 21.32 12.85 -18.50
C GLY A 745 20.62 14.06 -17.84
N TYR A 746 20.18 13.92 -16.59
CA TYR A 746 19.46 14.91 -15.81
C TYR A 746 20.11 15.06 -14.44
N LYS A 747 19.93 16.24 -13.83
CA LYS A 747 20.14 16.49 -12.40
C LYS A 747 18.79 16.37 -11.70
N THR A 748 18.73 15.60 -10.61
CA THR A 748 17.53 15.53 -9.77
C THR A 748 17.63 16.62 -8.71
N ILE A 749 16.60 17.44 -8.61
CA ILE A 749 16.40 18.38 -7.51
C ILE A 749 15.36 17.76 -6.59
N GLU A 750 15.83 17.28 -5.44
CA GLU A 750 14.97 16.67 -4.42
C GLU A 750 14.18 17.77 -3.70
N MET A 751 12.85 17.63 -3.68
CA MET A 751 11.95 18.56 -3.02
C MET A 751 11.29 17.89 -1.82
N ASN A 752 11.40 18.50 -0.62
CA ASN A 752 10.96 17.88 0.63
C ASN A 752 9.45 17.58 0.71
N PHE A 753 8.60 18.29 -0.04
CA PHE A 753 7.12 18.15 0.03
C PHE A 753 6.45 18.06 -1.36
N LEU A 754 7.22 18.14 -2.44
CA LEU A 754 6.76 18.05 -3.82
C LEU A 754 7.49 16.94 -4.57
N PRO A 755 6.98 16.48 -5.73
CA PRO A 755 7.71 15.54 -6.57
C PRO A 755 9.07 16.09 -7.00
N ASP A 756 10.07 15.20 -7.08
CA ASP A 756 11.42 15.55 -7.56
C ASP A 756 11.39 16.16 -8.97
N VAL A 757 12.15 17.21 -9.18
CA VAL A 757 12.27 17.87 -10.49
C VAL A 757 13.54 17.37 -11.20
N TYR A 758 13.38 17.02 -12.48
CA TYR A 758 14.47 16.54 -13.34
C TYR A 758 14.87 17.62 -14.36
N VAL A 759 16.04 18.24 -14.17
CA VAL A 759 16.57 19.27 -15.05
C VAL A 759 17.63 18.68 -15.98
N PRO A 760 17.59 18.91 -17.31
CA PRO A 760 18.61 18.45 -18.24
C PRO A 760 20.02 18.88 -17.79
N CYS A 761 21.00 17.97 -17.90
CA CYS A 761 22.36 18.25 -17.50
C CYS A 761 23.00 19.27 -18.45
N GLU A 762 23.47 20.39 -17.92
CA GLU A 762 24.09 21.48 -18.67
C GLU A 762 25.35 21.03 -19.44
N ALA A 763 26.13 20.07 -18.92
CA ALA A 763 27.37 19.63 -19.56
C ALA A 763 27.15 18.67 -20.75
N CYS A 764 26.12 17.83 -20.71
CA CYS A 764 25.85 16.89 -21.80
C CYS A 764 24.53 17.14 -22.53
N HIS A 765 23.74 18.13 -22.12
CA HIS A 765 22.45 18.47 -22.71
C HIS A 765 21.52 17.25 -22.89
N GLY A 766 21.44 16.39 -21.86
CA GLY A 766 20.64 15.16 -21.86
C GLY A 766 21.29 13.95 -22.55
N LYS A 767 22.43 14.11 -23.23
CA LYS A 767 23.05 13.05 -24.06
C LYS A 767 23.74 11.93 -23.27
N ARG A 768 23.91 12.06 -21.94
CA ARG A 768 24.47 11.05 -21.02
C ARG A 768 25.95 10.72 -21.16
N TYR A 769 26.61 11.07 -22.29
CA TYR A 769 27.99 10.75 -22.62
C TYR A 769 28.89 11.99 -22.66
N ASN A 770 30.19 11.78 -22.58
CA ASN A 770 31.18 12.81 -22.86
C ASN A 770 31.34 13.03 -24.37
N HIS A 771 31.91 14.16 -24.75
CA HIS A 771 32.05 14.58 -26.15
C HIS A 771 32.83 13.57 -27.00
N GLU A 772 33.91 13.03 -26.48
CA GLU A 772 34.79 12.07 -27.20
C GLU A 772 34.06 10.78 -27.56
N THR A 773 33.17 10.27 -26.70
CA THR A 773 32.37 9.07 -27.00
C THR A 773 31.33 9.35 -28.10
N LEU A 774 30.81 10.59 -28.16
CA LEU A 774 29.82 11.01 -29.15
C LEU A 774 30.40 11.22 -30.54
N GLU A 775 31.72 11.35 -30.69
CA GLU A 775 32.40 11.46 -31.99
C GLU A 775 32.30 10.16 -32.79
N VAL A 776 32.28 9.01 -32.14
CA VAL A 776 32.14 7.71 -32.82
C VAL A 776 30.73 7.56 -33.38
N ARG A 777 30.62 7.42 -34.70
CA ARG A 777 29.33 7.38 -35.41
C ARG A 777 29.16 6.15 -36.30
N PHE A 778 27.93 5.59 -36.22
CA PHE A 778 27.48 4.54 -37.14
C PHE A 778 26.38 5.14 -38.05
N LYS A 779 26.53 5.02 -39.38
CA LYS A 779 25.63 5.69 -40.36
C LYS A 779 25.37 7.17 -39.99
N GLY A 780 26.39 7.90 -39.56
CA GLY A 780 26.30 9.31 -39.19
C GLY A 780 25.67 9.62 -37.80
N LYS A 781 25.25 8.63 -37.04
CA LYS A 781 24.61 8.78 -35.74
C LYS A 781 25.53 8.33 -34.58
N SER A 782 25.62 9.14 -33.53
CA SER A 782 26.30 8.77 -32.28
C SER A 782 25.42 7.80 -31.46
N ILE A 783 26.01 7.17 -30.43
CA ILE A 783 25.24 6.26 -29.55
C ILE A 783 24.13 6.99 -28.80
N ALA A 784 24.29 8.28 -28.48
CA ALA A 784 23.22 9.09 -27.88
C ALA A 784 22.08 9.36 -28.87
N ASP A 785 22.40 9.66 -30.12
CA ASP A 785 21.39 9.85 -31.17
C ASP A 785 20.56 8.59 -31.40
N VAL A 786 21.21 7.40 -31.29
CA VAL A 786 20.51 6.10 -31.37
C VAL A 786 19.56 5.89 -30.19
N LEU A 787 19.98 6.26 -29.00
CA LEU A 787 19.10 6.20 -27.82
C LEU A 787 17.91 7.17 -27.93
N ASP A 788 18.07 8.30 -28.63
CA ASP A 788 17.01 9.27 -28.88
C ASP A 788 16.07 8.90 -30.05
N MET A 789 16.41 7.89 -30.85
CA MET A 789 15.53 7.37 -31.89
C MET A 789 14.27 6.73 -31.30
N THR A 790 13.13 6.96 -31.95
CA THR A 790 11.93 6.13 -31.72
C THR A 790 12.19 4.70 -32.20
N ILE A 791 11.45 3.74 -31.65
CA ILE A 791 11.55 2.33 -32.05
C ILE A 791 11.30 2.17 -33.55
N ASN A 792 10.32 2.88 -34.15
CA ASN A 792 10.08 2.88 -35.60
C ASN A 792 11.31 3.32 -36.40
N GLN A 793 11.95 4.44 -35.99
CA GLN A 793 13.17 4.92 -36.62
C GLN A 793 14.34 3.95 -36.46
N ALA A 794 14.43 3.30 -35.29
CA ALA A 794 15.48 2.33 -35.00
C ALA A 794 15.32 1.04 -35.84
N VAL A 795 14.10 0.59 -36.14
CA VAL A 795 13.82 -0.53 -37.02
C VAL A 795 14.35 -0.27 -38.42
N GLU A 796 14.07 0.91 -38.98
CA GLU A 796 14.58 1.33 -40.30
C GLU A 796 16.12 1.50 -40.27
N PHE A 797 16.67 2.11 -39.20
CA PHE A 797 18.11 2.36 -39.10
C PHE A 797 18.94 1.06 -38.99
N PHE A 798 18.43 0.05 -38.29
CA PHE A 798 19.12 -1.22 -38.04
C PHE A 798 18.61 -2.36 -38.95
N GLU A 799 17.92 -2.10 -40.05
CA GLU A 799 17.35 -3.12 -40.94
C GLU A 799 18.36 -4.20 -41.39
N ASN A 800 19.62 -3.81 -41.56
CA ASN A 800 20.72 -4.68 -41.99
C ASN A 800 21.55 -5.26 -40.80
N VAL A 801 21.06 -5.17 -39.56
CA VAL A 801 21.71 -5.70 -38.36
C VAL A 801 20.75 -6.66 -37.63
N PRO A 802 20.71 -7.95 -38.06
CA PRO A 802 19.65 -8.91 -37.64
C PRO A 802 19.50 -9.06 -36.12
N ASN A 803 20.61 -9.11 -35.37
CA ASN A 803 20.60 -9.30 -33.91
C ASN A 803 19.94 -8.13 -33.19
N ILE A 804 20.15 -6.90 -33.67
CA ILE A 804 19.53 -5.69 -33.12
C ILE A 804 18.08 -5.60 -33.62
N LEU A 805 17.87 -5.78 -34.93
CA LEU A 805 16.57 -5.69 -35.56
C LEU A 805 15.54 -6.61 -34.91
N HIS A 806 15.88 -7.86 -34.67
CA HIS A 806 14.96 -8.83 -34.05
C HIS A 806 14.38 -8.33 -32.72
N LYS A 807 15.22 -7.80 -31.81
CA LYS A 807 14.79 -7.29 -30.51
C LYS A 807 13.99 -5.99 -30.59
N ILE A 808 14.35 -5.11 -31.54
CA ILE A 808 13.62 -3.83 -31.72
C ILE A 808 12.29 -4.07 -32.39
N LYS A 809 12.20 -5.03 -33.32
CA LYS A 809 10.96 -5.37 -34.01
C LYS A 809 9.91 -5.92 -33.06
N THR A 810 10.28 -6.73 -32.06
CA THR A 810 9.31 -7.18 -31.04
C THR A 810 8.72 -6.01 -30.25
N LEU A 811 9.48 -4.94 -29.98
CA LEU A 811 8.95 -3.71 -29.37
C LEU A 811 7.97 -2.98 -30.29
N GLN A 812 8.21 -2.97 -31.59
CA GLN A 812 7.29 -2.40 -32.58
C GLN A 812 6.01 -3.24 -32.68
N ASP A 813 6.13 -4.57 -32.70
CA ASP A 813 5.02 -5.50 -32.81
C ASP A 813 4.00 -5.42 -31.66
N VAL A 814 4.46 -5.03 -30.45
CA VAL A 814 3.59 -4.77 -29.31
C VAL A 814 3.03 -3.34 -29.27
N GLY A 815 3.13 -2.58 -30.37
CA GLY A 815 2.57 -1.24 -30.48
C GLY A 815 3.40 -0.12 -29.83
N LEU A 816 4.68 -0.35 -29.49
CA LEU A 816 5.56 0.65 -28.83
C LEU A 816 6.45 1.41 -29.83
N GLY A 817 6.09 1.42 -31.11
CA GLY A 817 6.88 2.08 -32.17
C GLY A 817 7.19 3.55 -31.95
N TYR A 818 6.41 4.26 -31.14
CA TYR A 818 6.52 5.69 -30.87
C TYR A 818 7.47 6.05 -29.71
N ILE A 819 7.76 5.15 -28.78
CA ILE A 819 8.67 5.42 -27.65
C ILE A 819 10.12 5.47 -28.12
N LYS A 820 10.97 6.20 -27.40
CA LYS A 820 12.41 6.27 -27.68
C LYS A 820 13.13 5.07 -27.03
N LEU A 821 14.18 4.54 -27.70
CA LEU A 821 14.99 3.46 -27.15
C LEU A 821 15.62 3.78 -25.78
N GLY A 822 16.07 5.03 -25.61
CA GLY A 822 16.66 5.54 -24.36
C GLY A 822 15.70 6.26 -23.43
N GLN A 823 14.37 6.18 -23.64
CA GLN A 823 13.39 6.80 -22.76
C GLN A 823 13.50 6.26 -21.34
N SER A 824 13.55 7.17 -20.35
CA SER A 824 13.65 6.75 -18.95
C SER A 824 12.46 5.91 -18.53
N SER A 825 12.70 4.82 -17.76
CA SER A 825 11.61 4.00 -17.20
C SER A 825 10.67 4.77 -16.28
N THR A 826 11.13 5.87 -15.69
CA THR A 826 10.32 6.73 -14.81
C THR A 826 9.29 7.57 -15.58
N THR A 827 9.47 7.74 -16.89
CA THR A 827 8.55 8.48 -17.77
C THR A 827 7.61 7.57 -18.57
N LEU A 828 7.78 6.26 -18.48
CA LEU A 828 6.88 5.29 -19.11
C LEU A 828 5.62 5.09 -18.26
N SER A 829 4.48 4.96 -18.91
CA SER A 829 3.24 4.53 -18.26
C SER A 829 3.33 3.07 -17.80
N GLY A 830 2.41 2.65 -16.90
CA GLY A 830 2.32 1.26 -16.45
C GLY A 830 2.15 0.29 -17.62
N GLY A 831 1.23 0.58 -18.54
CA GLY A 831 0.97 -0.22 -19.74
C GLY A 831 2.15 -0.25 -20.73
N GLU A 832 2.87 0.88 -20.93
CA GLU A 832 4.10 0.88 -21.74
C GLU A 832 5.19 0.01 -21.12
N SER A 833 5.40 0.10 -19.81
CA SER A 833 6.36 -0.74 -19.08
C SER A 833 6.03 -2.22 -19.21
N GLN A 834 4.75 -2.59 -19.11
CA GLN A 834 4.26 -3.95 -19.27
C GLN A 834 4.49 -4.48 -20.68
N ARG A 835 4.20 -3.69 -21.71
CA ARG A 835 4.46 -4.06 -23.12
C ARG A 835 5.95 -4.21 -23.42
N VAL A 836 6.85 -3.42 -22.80
CA VAL A 836 8.31 -3.62 -22.93
C VAL A 836 8.72 -4.96 -22.31
N LYS A 837 8.16 -5.34 -21.15
CA LYS A 837 8.40 -6.66 -20.54
C LYS A 837 7.94 -7.77 -21.46
N LEU A 838 6.72 -7.68 -22.00
CA LEU A 838 6.17 -8.65 -22.93
C LEU A 838 7.06 -8.78 -24.20
N ALA A 839 7.45 -7.66 -24.81
CA ALA A 839 8.36 -7.65 -25.97
C ALA A 839 9.69 -8.35 -25.69
N THR A 840 10.21 -8.17 -24.46
CA THR A 840 11.45 -8.82 -24.04
C THR A 840 11.32 -10.34 -24.00
N GLU A 841 10.20 -10.84 -23.48
CA GLU A 841 9.94 -12.29 -23.46
C GLU A 841 9.71 -12.85 -24.86
N LEU A 842 8.96 -12.12 -25.70
CA LEU A 842 8.73 -12.48 -27.12
C LEU A 842 10.03 -12.56 -27.94
N SER A 843 11.06 -11.78 -27.57
CA SER A 843 12.36 -11.81 -28.24
C SER A 843 13.21 -13.04 -27.88
N LYS A 844 12.84 -13.79 -26.84
CA LYS A 844 13.54 -15.02 -26.41
C LYS A 844 13.05 -16.23 -27.22
N ARG A 845 13.86 -17.29 -27.21
CA ARG A 845 13.48 -18.56 -27.83
C ARG A 845 12.31 -19.17 -27.06
N ASP A 846 11.26 -19.52 -27.78
CA ASP A 846 10.04 -20.09 -27.26
C ASP A 846 10.14 -21.64 -27.19
N THR A 847 9.56 -22.23 -26.13
CA THR A 847 9.51 -23.67 -25.87
C THR A 847 8.12 -24.25 -26.17
N GLY A 848 7.08 -23.42 -26.25
CA GLY A 848 5.69 -23.86 -26.41
C GLY A 848 5.04 -24.43 -25.13
N GLN A 849 5.70 -24.35 -23.97
CA GLN A 849 5.21 -24.84 -22.67
C GLN A 849 5.29 -23.77 -21.56
N THR A 850 5.36 -22.51 -21.95
CA THR A 850 5.47 -21.40 -21.02
C THR A 850 4.08 -20.93 -20.56
N LEU A 851 3.94 -20.70 -19.26
CA LEU A 851 2.76 -20.03 -18.69
C LEU A 851 3.03 -18.53 -18.56
N TYR A 852 2.30 -17.70 -19.29
CA TYR A 852 2.31 -16.25 -19.16
C TYR A 852 1.18 -15.80 -18.25
N ILE A 853 1.48 -14.95 -17.26
CA ILE A 853 0.49 -14.32 -16.38
C ILE A 853 0.58 -12.81 -16.58
N LEU A 854 -0.52 -12.21 -17.06
CA LEU A 854 -0.64 -10.78 -17.30
C LEU A 854 -1.70 -10.18 -16.37
N ASP A 855 -1.35 -9.09 -15.71
CA ASP A 855 -2.25 -8.38 -14.79
C ASP A 855 -2.70 -7.07 -15.44
N GLU A 856 -3.98 -6.99 -15.77
CA GLU A 856 -4.66 -5.85 -16.43
C GLU A 856 -3.85 -5.23 -17.59
N PRO A 857 -3.51 -6.02 -18.63
CA PRO A 857 -2.62 -5.54 -19.69
C PRO A 857 -3.24 -4.50 -20.63
N THR A 858 -4.55 -4.24 -20.56
CA THR A 858 -5.23 -3.22 -21.37
C THR A 858 -5.25 -1.84 -20.73
N THR A 859 -4.67 -1.69 -19.54
CA THR A 859 -4.59 -0.43 -18.81
C THR A 859 -3.96 0.68 -19.66
N GLY A 860 -4.68 1.79 -19.82
CA GLY A 860 -4.22 2.96 -20.59
C GLY A 860 -4.13 2.75 -22.10
N LEU A 861 -4.79 1.74 -22.63
CA LEU A 861 -4.78 1.42 -24.07
C LEU A 861 -6.05 1.86 -24.76
N HIS A 862 -5.87 2.52 -25.90
CA HIS A 862 -6.95 2.74 -26.86
C HIS A 862 -7.38 1.41 -27.50
N PHE A 863 -8.60 1.30 -28.00
CA PHE A 863 -9.16 0.09 -28.66
C PHE A 863 -8.23 -0.52 -29.73
N GLU A 864 -7.57 0.31 -30.55
CA GLU A 864 -6.60 -0.16 -31.55
C GLU A 864 -5.35 -0.76 -30.91
N ASP A 865 -4.87 -0.19 -29.80
CA ASP A 865 -3.73 -0.75 -29.08
C ASP A 865 -4.10 -2.09 -28.41
N ILE A 866 -5.36 -2.23 -27.93
CA ILE A 866 -5.89 -3.49 -27.41
C ILE A 866 -5.93 -4.55 -28.51
N ARG A 867 -6.40 -4.19 -29.71
CA ARG A 867 -6.42 -5.11 -30.86
C ARG A 867 -5.01 -5.64 -31.17
N VAL A 868 -4.01 -4.75 -31.25
CA VAL A 868 -2.61 -5.12 -31.47
C VAL A 868 -2.09 -6.04 -30.36
N LEU A 869 -2.41 -5.73 -29.10
CA LEU A 869 -2.04 -6.59 -27.97
C LEU A 869 -2.67 -7.97 -28.08
N MET A 870 -3.96 -8.05 -28.41
CA MET A 870 -4.65 -9.33 -28.57
C MET A 870 -4.05 -10.17 -29.71
N ASP A 871 -3.68 -9.57 -30.85
CA ASP A 871 -2.96 -10.26 -31.92
C ASP A 871 -1.64 -10.89 -31.45
N VAL A 872 -0.94 -10.21 -30.56
CA VAL A 872 0.31 -10.71 -29.94
C VAL A 872 0.04 -11.88 -28.99
N LEU A 873 -0.98 -11.77 -28.12
CA LEU A 873 -1.33 -12.84 -27.18
C LEU A 873 -1.83 -14.08 -27.89
N GLN A 874 -2.63 -13.92 -28.96
CA GLN A 874 -3.08 -15.03 -29.82
C GLN A 874 -1.91 -15.77 -30.45
N LYS A 875 -0.91 -15.07 -30.98
CA LYS A 875 0.32 -15.67 -31.52
C LYS A 875 1.12 -16.46 -30.49
N LEU A 876 1.14 -16.04 -29.22
CA LEU A 876 1.76 -16.80 -28.13
C LEU A 876 1.05 -18.14 -27.90
N VAL A 877 -0.28 -18.11 -27.86
CA VAL A 877 -1.10 -19.32 -27.67
C VAL A 877 -0.98 -20.26 -28.86
N GLU A 878 -0.95 -19.73 -30.10
CA GLU A 878 -0.75 -20.52 -31.34
C GLU A 878 0.59 -21.27 -31.35
N ARG A 879 1.59 -20.78 -30.63
CA ARG A 879 2.89 -21.47 -30.44
C ARG A 879 2.86 -22.55 -29.35
N GLY A 880 1.69 -22.81 -28.74
CA GLY A 880 1.49 -23.83 -27.71
C GLY A 880 1.57 -23.33 -26.28
N ASN A 881 1.85 -22.04 -26.04
CA ASN A 881 1.93 -21.48 -24.70
C ASN A 881 0.55 -21.29 -24.09
N THR A 882 0.51 -21.17 -22.76
CA THR A 882 -0.68 -20.82 -22.00
C THR A 882 -0.61 -19.36 -21.57
N VAL A 883 -1.68 -18.61 -21.77
CA VAL A 883 -1.74 -17.20 -21.38
C VAL A 883 -2.92 -17.00 -20.44
N VAL A 884 -2.62 -16.58 -19.20
CA VAL A 884 -3.62 -16.19 -18.18
C VAL A 884 -3.61 -14.68 -18.03
N VAL A 885 -4.75 -14.07 -18.24
CA VAL A 885 -4.94 -12.62 -18.17
C VAL A 885 -5.96 -12.29 -17.10
N ILE A 886 -5.60 -11.46 -16.12
CA ILE A 886 -6.56 -10.87 -15.19
C ILE A 886 -7.11 -9.62 -15.85
N GLU A 887 -8.42 -9.59 -16.16
CA GLU A 887 -9.00 -8.47 -16.90
C GLU A 887 -10.47 -8.18 -16.59
N HIS A 888 -10.84 -6.92 -16.85
CA HIS A 888 -12.21 -6.41 -16.77
C HIS A 888 -12.74 -5.91 -18.13
N ASN A 889 -11.84 -5.73 -19.09
CA ASN A 889 -12.18 -5.21 -20.41
C ASN A 889 -12.94 -6.26 -21.22
N LEU A 890 -14.16 -5.93 -21.63
CA LEU A 890 -15.05 -6.85 -22.38
C LEU A 890 -14.46 -7.26 -23.74
N ASP A 891 -13.67 -6.41 -24.39
CA ASP A 891 -13.01 -6.73 -25.66
C ASP A 891 -11.94 -7.84 -25.51
N VAL A 892 -11.35 -8.00 -24.33
CA VAL A 892 -10.44 -9.11 -24.01
C VAL A 892 -11.24 -10.34 -23.59
N ILE A 893 -12.25 -10.16 -22.73
CA ILE A 893 -13.09 -11.24 -22.20
C ILE A 893 -13.78 -11.98 -23.34
N LYS A 894 -14.37 -11.25 -24.31
CA LYS A 894 -15.08 -11.85 -25.47
C LYS A 894 -14.18 -12.68 -26.39
N VAL A 895 -12.85 -12.44 -26.39
CA VAL A 895 -11.87 -13.12 -27.25
C VAL A 895 -11.20 -14.31 -26.58
N ALA A 896 -11.32 -14.45 -25.25
CA ALA A 896 -10.70 -15.52 -24.46
C ALA A 896 -11.27 -16.91 -24.87
N ASP A 897 -10.41 -17.92 -24.81
CA ASP A 897 -10.84 -19.31 -25.04
C ASP A 897 -11.55 -19.89 -23.82
N TYR A 898 -11.12 -19.45 -22.62
CA TYR A 898 -11.60 -19.94 -21.33
C TYR A 898 -11.72 -18.80 -20.33
N LEU A 899 -12.79 -18.78 -19.52
CA LEU A 899 -13.02 -17.80 -18.46
C LEU A 899 -13.01 -18.44 -17.10
N ILE A 900 -12.52 -17.70 -16.11
CA ILE A 900 -12.61 -17.99 -14.70
C ILE A 900 -13.27 -16.78 -14.05
N GLU A 901 -14.54 -16.90 -13.64
CA GLU A 901 -15.33 -15.82 -13.03
C GLU A 901 -15.28 -15.92 -11.52
N MET A 902 -14.75 -14.90 -10.86
CA MET A 902 -14.66 -14.77 -9.41
C MET A 902 -15.74 -13.85 -8.86
N GLY A 903 -16.35 -14.21 -7.73
CA GLY A 903 -17.38 -13.39 -7.13
C GLY A 903 -17.97 -13.96 -5.85
N PRO A 904 -19.29 -13.72 -5.57
CA PRO A 904 -20.23 -12.87 -6.34
C PRO A 904 -19.99 -11.37 -6.17
N GLU A 905 -19.50 -10.94 -4.99
CA GLU A 905 -19.22 -9.57 -4.61
C GLU A 905 -17.71 -9.34 -4.35
N GLY A 906 -17.33 -8.13 -3.93
CA GLY A 906 -16.00 -7.82 -3.43
C GLY A 906 -15.83 -8.17 -1.94
N GLY A 907 -14.58 -8.14 -1.44
CA GLY A 907 -14.25 -8.31 -0.03
C GLY A 907 -14.72 -9.62 0.57
N ARG A 908 -15.35 -9.58 1.74
CA ARG A 908 -15.88 -10.76 2.45
C ARG A 908 -17.01 -11.45 1.71
N GLY A 909 -17.78 -10.72 0.91
CA GLY A 909 -18.85 -11.24 0.07
C GLY A 909 -18.35 -11.99 -1.16
N GLY A 910 -17.06 -11.86 -1.51
CA GLY A 910 -16.40 -12.49 -2.66
C GLY A 910 -15.66 -13.78 -2.32
N GLY A 911 -14.63 -14.04 -3.09
CA GLY A 911 -13.69 -15.13 -2.87
C GLY A 911 -14.19 -16.52 -3.26
N GLN A 912 -15.20 -16.60 -4.11
CA GLN A 912 -15.74 -17.86 -4.64
C GLN A 912 -15.53 -17.94 -6.15
N LEU A 913 -15.34 -19.14 -6.67
CA LEU A 913 -15.41 -19.43 -8.09
C LEU A 913 -16.90 -19.55 -8.47
N LEU A 914 -17.36 -18.68 -9.35
CA LEU A 914 -18.75 -18.70 -9.82
C LEU A 914 -18.92 -19.54 -11.08
N TYR A 915 -17.97 -19.41 -12.01
CA TYR A 915 -18.01 -20.09 -13.29
C TYR A 915 -16.60 -20.35 -13.83
N GLU A 916 -16.45 -21.45 -14.51
CA GLU A 916 -15.31 -21.77 -15.38
C GLU A 916 -15.79 -22.43 -16.69
N GLY A 917 -15.27 -21.94 -17.82
CA GLY A 917 -15.70 -22.42 -19.13
C GLY A 917 -15.57 -21.36 -20.23
N THR A 918 -16.33 -21.49 -21.31
CA THR A 918 -16.30 -20.54 -22.43
C THR A 918 -17.05 -19.23 -22.11
N PRO A 919 -16.77 -18.13 -22.83
CA PRO A 919 -17.51 -16.88 -22.70
C PRO A 919 -19.02 -17.03 -22.94
N GLU A 920 -19.40 -17.80 -23.94
CA GLU A 920 -20.80 -18.10 -24.30
C GLU A 920 -21.50 -18.83 -23.16
N GLY A 921 -20.84 -19.84 -22.55
CA GLY A 921 -21.38 -20.58 -21.44
C GLY A 921 -21.56 -19.72 -20.17
N LEU A 922 -20.74 -18.69 -19.94
CA LEU A 922 -20.96 -17.74 -18.86
C LEU A 922 -22.24 -16.94 -19.07
N VAL A 923 -22.52 -16.49 -20.30
CA VAL A 923 -23.75 -15.76 -20.63
C VAL A 923 -24.98 -16.67 -20.46
N GLU A 924 -24.91 -17.94 -20.90
CA GLU A 924 -26.00 -18.91 -20.74
C GLU A 924 -26.25 -19.25 -19.25
N SER A 925 -25.22 -19.35 -18.46
CA SER A 925 -25.35 -19.66 -17.02
C SER A 925 -26.07 -18.59 -16.22
N GLY A 926 -26.04 -17.32 -16.67
CA GLY A 926 -26.60 -16.19 -15.98
C GLY A 926 -25.90 -15.86 -14.64
N LEU A 927 -24.75 -16.49 -14.36
CA LEU A 927 -23.98 -16.29 -13.15
C LEU A 927 -23.10 -15.04 -13.23
N GLY A 928 -22.93 -14.37 -12.12
CA GLY A 928 -22.06 -13.21 -12.00
C GLY A 928 -22.59 -11.95 -12.73
N TYR A 929 -21.78 -10.91 -12.66
CA TYR A 929 -22.12 -9.64 -13.33
C TYR A 929 -21.53 -9.57 -14.73
N THR A 930 -20.37 -10.16 -14.96
CA THR A 930 -19.66 -10.13 -16.27
C THR A 930 -20.52 -10.69 -17.38
N GLY A 931 -21.23 -11.81 -17.15
CA GLY A 931 -22.11 -12.43 -18.14
C GLY A 931 -23.23 -11.51 -18.65
N LYS A 932 -23.75 -10.63 -17.81
CA LYS A 932 -24.80 -9.66 -18.19
C LYS A 932 -24.29 -8.64 -19.22
N PHE A 933 -23.10 -8.09 -18.99
CA PHE A 933 -22.51 -7.10 -19.90
C PHE A 933 -21.93 -7.77 -21.16
N LEU A 934 -21.39 -8.98 -21.02
CA LEU A 934 -20.81 -9.74 -22.13
C LEU A 934 -21.89 -10.15 -23.18
N LYS A 935 -23.12 -10.41 -22.74
CA LYS A 935 -24.24 -10.75 -23.61
C LYS A 935 -24.46 -9.72 -24.74
N ASP A 936 -24.46 -8.45 -24.37
CA ASP A 936 -24.68 -7.36 -25.33
C ASP A 936 -23.50 -7.21 -26.30
N GLU A 937 -22.26 -7.43 -25.83
CA GLU A 937 -21.08 -7.37 -26.69
C GLU A 937 -20.98 -8.56 -27.68
N LEU A 938 -21.33 -9.78 -27.26
CA LEU A 938 -21.35 -10.94 -28.14
C LEU A 938 -22.44 -10.81 -29.21
N ALA A 939 -23.64 -10.37 -28.85
CA ALA A 939 -24.73 -10.15 -29.77
C ALA A 939 -24.41 -9.11 -30.86
N ARG A 940 -23.68 -8.05 -30.51
CA ARG A 940 -23.19 -7.04 -31.48
C ARG A 940 -22.21 -7.65 -32.47
N SER A 941 -21.27 -8.47 -32.00
CA SER A 941 -20.25 -9.10 -32.84
C SER A 941 -20.85 -10.16 -33.79
N GLU A 942 -21.96 -10.81 -33.44
CA GLU A 942 -22.68 -11.73 -34.35
C GLU A 942 -23.33 -10.97 -35.50
N CYS A 943 -24.00 -9.84 -35.21
CA CYS A 943 -24.63 -8.98 -36.23
C CYS A 943 -23.62 -8.32 -37.20
N ALA A 944 -22.37 -8.14 -36.78
CA ALA A 944 -21.32 -7.57 -37.62
C ALA A 944 -20.67 -8.63 -38.58
N ASN A 945 -20.77 -9.91 -38.24
CA ASN A 945 -20.27 -11.03 -39.04
C ASN A 945 -21.28 -11.56 -40.05
N GLU A 946 -22.58 -11.22 -39.94
CA GLU A 946 -23.62 -11.39 -40.91
C GLU A 946 -23.66 -10.21 -41.94
#